data_767237f5388aa2ac92ef19a8e9626f4b
#
_entry.id   767237f5388aa2ac92ef19a8e9626f4b
#
_cell.length_a   1.000
_cell.length_b   1.000
_cell.length_c   1.000
_cell.angle_alpha   90.00
_cell.angle_beta   90.00
_cell.angle_gamma   90.00
#
_symmetry.space_group_name_H-M   'P 1'
#
loop_
_entity.id
_entity.type
_entity.pdbx_description
1 polymer ?
#
loop_
_entity_poly.entity_id
_entity_poly.type
_entity_poly.pdbx_seq_one_letter_code
_entity_poly.pdbx_strand_id
1 'polypeptide(L)'
;MRRSCPLLFPFFFLAILNAQVAPGAPGQMAHWTNGNKQGVGTSNSLASHVWFTLGSDGALNEVYYPTVDKANTRLLEFVVTDGKSWIERESMDTTHQIEVPETDVLSFRQVNTSKAGRYRISKTYITDPEHDTLLIQVRFQRLKSGPVQLYVYYDPSINNSGMHDTGYSVDDVLVASDNGISSALASSLPFVKTTSGYLGTSDGFTELRKDFALKETYTRAQDGNVVQVAELPQAATKDVNFTIALAFGSEGEVAIETARKSLQKGYEHAYTEYAKAWRDWIETLKQVDPKYRDQYQIAAMVMKAHEDKTYRGAGAASLTIPWGDETDADQPSVGGYHLVWSRDLYQVATAFYAMGDKEAADRALNYLFNVQQKPDGSFPQNSWLDGRPFWGSLQMDEVSYPLILAWQLGRTDSQTYDKHVKPAANFIVKNGPESPQERWEEQSGYSPSTIAAEIAGLICAAKIAQMNHDEASRTQWLNVADDWSNKLESWTVTTNGKYADRYYLRLTQHGQPNAGEVINIANKGGTWDEREIVDAGFLELVRLGIRPAHDPLIEKSLGVVDTVIKVDTPNGPVWYRYNHDGYGEQADGHGYNEVGVGRLWVLLVGERGEYAVASGQDPTPYLDGMQKMANAGHMLGEQVWDRKDSPDPIRFQIGEGTGSATPLNWTCAQFVRLAVAAEEKRLPETPAVVVEHFQQVHKASLTEPAQAGVARRTTH
;
A
#
# COMPACT_ATOMS: atom_id res chain seq x y z
N MET A 1 -46.34 4.93 -80.42
CA MET A 1 -46.64 4.27 -79.14
C MET A 1 -45.37 3.96 -78.41
N ARG A 2 -44.98 4.82 -77.42
CA ARG A 2 -43.82 4.56 -76.59
C ARG A 2 -44.41 4.35 -75.17
N ARG A 3 -44.17 3.15 -74.65
CA ARG A 3 -44.58 2.78 -73.24
C ARG A 3 -43.46 3.19 -72.30
N SER A 4 -43.75 4.12 -71.44
CA SER A 4 -42.90 4.50 -70.26
C SER A 4 -43.10 3.48 -69.15
N CYS A 5 -41.97 2.92 -68.68
CA CYS A 5 -41.88 2.05 -67.51
C CYS A 5 -41.52 2.92 -66.29
N PRO A 6 -42.21 2.88 -65.17
CA PRO A 6 -41.79 3.59 -63.96
C PRO A 6 -40.77 2.77 -63.17
N LEU A 7 -39.59 3.37 -62.94
CA LEU A 7 -38.58 2.89 -62.02
C LEU A 7 -39.10 3.11 -60.58
N LEU A 8 -39.37 2.02 -59.85
CA LEU A 8 -39.54 2.05 -58.40
C LEU A 8 -38.12 2.09 -57.74
N PHE A 9 -37.83 3.22 -57.08
CA PHE A 9 -36.72 3.32 -56.13
C PHE A 9 -37.16 2.74 -54.78
N PRO A 10 -36.41 1.81 -54.18
CA PRO A 10 -36.67 1.41 -52.82
C PRO A 10 -36.16 2.50 -51.85
N PHE A 11 -37.07 3.14 -51.13
CA PHE A 11 -36.71 3.95 -49.95
C PHE A 11 -36.16 3.01 -48.86
N PHE A 12 -34.87 2.99 -48.66
CA PHE A 12 -34.28 2.45 -47.42
C PHE A 12 -34.58 3.47 -46.30
N PHE A 13 -35.53 3.16 -45.43
CA PHE A 13 -35.65 3.82 -44.15
C PHE A 13 -34.40 3.42 -43.30
N LEU A 14 -33.40 4.29 -43.25
CA LEU A 14 -32.46 4.27 -42.15
C LEU A 14 -33.25 4.61 -40.89
N ALA A 15 -33.52 3.61 -40.05
CA ALA A 15 -33.95 3.87 -38.69
C ALA A 15 -32.77 4.55 -37.96
N ILE A 16 -32.81 5.85 -37.82
CA ILE A 16 -31.92 6.58 -36.88
C ILE A 16 -32.39 6.10 -35.51
N LEU A 17 -31.70 5.12 -34.93
CA LEU A 17 -31.77 4.82 -33.50
C LEU A 17 -31.32 6.11 -32.81
N ASN A 18 -32.28 6.92 -32.35
CA ASN A 18 -31.99 8.01 -31.43
C ASN A 18 -31.36 7.40 -30.19
N ALA A 19 -30.06 7.66 -29.98
CA ALA A 19 -29.37 7.29 -28.77
C ALA A 19 -30.13 7.92 -27.59
N GLN A 20 -30.71 7.09 -26.73
CA GLN A 20 -31.46 7.57 -25.57
C GLN A 20 -30.43 7.96 -24.50
N VAL A 21 -30.20 9.26 -24.34
CA VAL A 21 -29.26 9.82 -23.34
C VAL A 21 -29.91 9.79 -21.97
N ALA A 22 -29.16 9.35 -20.97
CA ALA A 22 -29.62 9.29 -19.59
C ALA A 22 -29.91 10.71 -19.03
N PRO A 23 -31.01 10.92 -18.29
CA PRO A 23 -31.26 12.16 -17.57
C PRO A 23 -30.56 12.17 -16.21
N GLY A 24 -30.30 13.36 -15.65
CA GLY A 24 -29.90 13.53 -14.25
C GLY A 24 -28.40 13.66 -14.00
N ALA A 25 -27.66 14.18 -15.01
CA ALA A 25 -26.26 14.55 -14.79
C ALA A 25 -26.09 15.58 -13.67
N PRO A 26 -24.96 15.55 -12.92
CA PRO A 26 -23.86 14.59 -12.99
C PRO A 26 -24.07 13.35 -12.12
N GLY A 27 -25.20 13.16 -11.46
CA GLY A 27 -25.43 12.10 -10.48
C GLY A 27 -24.98 12.48 -9.07
N GLN A 28 -24.95 11.50 -8.16
CA GLN A 28 -24.46 11.69 -6.79
C GLN A 28 -22.92 11.80 -6.79
N MET A 29 -22.37 12.43 -5.72
CA MET A 29 -20.92 12.53 -5.52
C MET A 29 -20.29 11.14 -5.50
N ALA A 30 -19.18 11.00 -6.20
CA ALA A 30 -18.40 9.78 -6.22
C ALA A 30 -17.45 9.70 -5.03
N HIS A 31 -17.36 8.51 -4.43
CA HIS A 31 -16.39 8.18 -3.38
C HIS A 31 -15.63 6.91 -3.79
N TRP A 32 -14.44 6.73 -3.22
CA TRP A 32 -13.70 5.48 -3.36
C TRP A 32 -14.31 4.39 -2.46
N THR A 33 -13.62 3.27 -2.27
CA THR A 33 -14.07 2.21 -1.36
C THR A 33 -13.17 2.14 -0.13
N ASN A 34 -13.59 1.39 0.89
CA ASN A 34 -12.86 1.27 2.15
C ASN A 34 -11.42 0.76 1.94
N GLY A 35 -10.46 1.32 2.68
CA GLY A 35 -9.03 1.00 2.56
C GLY A 35 -8.65 -0.43 2.99
N ASN A 36 -9.52 -1.14 3.72
CA ASN A 36 -9.28 -2.52 4.17
C ASN A 36 -9.57 -3.53 3.06
N LYS A 37 -8.63 -3.71 2.14
CA LYS A 37 -8.77 -4.71 1.07
C LYS A 37 -8.49 -6.13 1.56
N GLN A 38 -9.24 -7.08 1.00
CA GLN A 38 -9.08 -8.51 1.28
C GLN A 38 -8.14 -9.21 0.28
N GLY A 39 -7.76 -8.52 -0.78
CA GLY A 39 -6.82 -9.03 -1.78
C GLY A 39 -6.42 -7.94 -2.76
N VAL A 40 -5.20 -8.03 -3.25
CA VAL A 40 -4.68 -7.22 -4.34
C VAL A 40 -3.94 -8.13 -5.32
N GLY A 41 -4.01 -7.84 -6.61
CA GLY A 41 -3.34 -8.69 -7.58
C GLY A 41 -3.03 -8.02 -8.91
N THR A 42 -2.04 -8.57 -9.57
CA THR A 42 -1.63 -8.27 -10.94
C THR A 42 -0.85 -9.44 -11.51
N SER A 43 -0.67 -9.52 -12.80
CA SER A 43 0.24 -10.48 -13.43
C SER A 43 1.71 -10.13 -13.15
N ASN A 44 2.55 -11.14 -12.95
CA ASN A 44 4.01 -10.97 -12.90
C ASN A 44 4.62 -10.78 -14.31
N SER A 45 3.82 -10.29 -15.27
CA SER A 45 4.23 -9.95 -16.63
C SER A 45 4.27 -8.43 -16.83
N LEU A 46 5.23 -7.94 -17.61
CA LEU A 46 5.33 -6.54 -17.97
C LEU A 46 4.41 -6.14 -19.14
N ALA A 47 3.79 -7.11 -19.80
CA ALA A 47 2.88 -6.83 -20.93
C ALA A 47 1.47 -6.41 -20.47
N SER A 48 1.10 -6.73 -19.22
CA SER A 48 -0.19 -6.36 -18.64
C SER A 48 0.00 -5.27 -17.58
N HIS A 49 -0.63 -4.12 -17.79
CA HIS A 49 -0.57 -2.94 -16.92
C HIS A 49 -1.85 -2.77 -16.09
N VAL A 50 -2.43 -3.89 -15.64
CA VAL A 50 -3.66 -3.89 -14.85
C VAL A 50 -3.40 -4.46 -13.45
N TRP A 51 -3.91 -3.77 -12.43
CA TRP A 51 -3.95 -4.23 -11.03
C TRP A 51 -5.39 -4.17 -10.54
N PHE A 52 -5.73 -5.04 -9.59
CA PHE A 52 -7.06 -5.07 -8.98
C PHE A 52 -6.99 -5.17 -7.47
N THR A 53 -8.04 -4.69 -6.81
CA THR A 53 -8.26 -4.85 -5.37
C THR A 53 -9.63 -5.47 -5.09
N LEU A 54 -9.74 -6.18 -3.96
CA LEU A 54 -10.96 -6.86 -3.54
C LEU A 54 -11.42 -6.33 -2.19
N GLY A 55 -12.67 -5.91 -2.10
CA GLY A 55 -13.26 -5.39 -0.88
C GLY A 55 -13.68 -6.47 0.12
N SER A 56 -13.82 -6.09 1.37
CA SER A 56 -14.42 -6.91 2.43
C SER A 56 -15.93 -7.08 2.26
N ASP A 57 -16.55 -6.26 1.40
CA ASP A 57 -17.95 -6.31 1.00
C ASP A 57 -18.24 -7.38 -0.08
N GLY A 58 -17.24 -8.16 -0.48
CA GLY A 58 -17.38 -9.20 -1.48
C GLY A 58 -17.43 -8.70 -2.93
N ALA A 59 -17.15 -7.41 -3.17
CA ALA A 59 -17.07 -6.83 -4.50
C ALA A 59 -15.63 -6.73 -5.01
N LEU A 60 -15.46 -6.60 -6.34
CA LEU A 60 -14.26 -6.02 -6.92
C LEU A 60 -14.28 -4.54 -6.64
N ASN A 61 -13.21 -4.03 -6.09
CA ASN A 61 -13.05 -2.61 -5.82
C ASN A 61 -12.16 -1.93 -6.88
N GLU A 62 -11.26 -1.03 -6.48
CA GLU A 62 -10.46 -0.27 -7.44
C GLU A 62 -9.64 -1.20 -8.35
N VAL A 63 -9.66 -0.85 -9.65
CA VAL A 63 -8.80 -1.44 -10.68
C VAL A 63 -7.96 -0.33 -11.28
N TYR A 64 -6.66 -0.57 -11.37
CA TYR A 64 -5.68 0.44 -11.80
C TYR A 64 -5.17 0.15 -13.21
N TYR A 65 -4.98 1.21 -14.00
CA TYR A 65 -4.42 1.19 -15.36
C TYR A 65 -4.09 2.65 -15.80
N PRO A 66 -3.06 2.94 -16.58
CA PRO A 66 -1.95 2.07 -17.02
C PRO A 66 -0.82 1.98 -16.01
N THR A 67 -0.94 2.70 -14.91
CA THR A 67 0.01 2.74 -13.81
C THR A 67 -0.69 2.48 -12.48
N VAL A 68 0.07 2.05 -11.49
CA VAL A 68 -0.46 1.60 -10.19
C VAL A 68 -1.08 2.73 -9.35
N ASP A 69 -0.86 3.99 -9.75
CA ASP A 69 -1.43 5.19 -9.12
C ASP A 69 -2.73 5.70 -9.78
N LYS A 70 -3.22 5.03 -10.84
CA LYS A 70 -4.42 5.47 -11.58
C LYS A 70 -5.56 4.48 -11.46
N ALA A 71 -6.47 4.73 -10.52
CA ALA A 71 -7.73 3.99 -10.40
C ALA A 71 -8.68 4.33 -11.56
N ASN A 72 -9.35 3.31 -12.08
CA ASN A 72 -10.31 3.42 -13.20
C ASN A 72 -11.62 2.66 -12.95
N THR A 73 -11.80 2.13 -11.77
CA THR A 73 -13.02 1.43 -11.35
C THR A 73 -13.21 1.70 -9.88
N ARG A 74 -14.41 2.04 -9.48
CA ARG A 74 -14.80 2.08 -8.07
C ARG A 74 -15.31 0.73 -7.61
N LEU A 75 -16.24 0.12 -8.38
CA LEU A 75 -16.92 -1.09 -7.96
C LEU A 75 -17.40 -1.92 -9.15
N LEU A 76 -17.26 -3.26 -9.07
CA LEU A 76 -17.96 -4.20 -9.92
C LEU A 76 -18.53 -5.35 -9.08
N GLU A 77 -19.83 -5.57 -9.20
CA GLU A 77 -20.56 -6.59 -8.45
C GLU A 77 -21.77 -7.10 -9.22
N PHE A 78 -22.52 -8.05 -8.63
CA PHE A 78 -23.72 -8.59 -9.23
C PHE A 78 -24.99 -8.16 -8.47
N VAL A 79 -26.08 -7.97 -9.25
CA VAL A 79 -27.43 -7.78 -8.75
C VAL A 79 -28.28 -8.97 -9.19
N VAL A 80 -29.05 -9.53 -8.28
CA VAL A 80 -29.88 -10.73 -8.51
C VAL A 80 -31.34 -10.44 -8.15
N THR A 81 -32.27 -10.83 -9.01
CA THR A 81 -33.71 -10.64 -8.80
C THR A 81 -34.53 -11.81 -9.34
N ASP A 82 -35.77 -11.98 -8.87
CA ASP A 82 -36.74 -12.89 -9.48
C ASP A 82 -37.57 -12.23 -10.59
N GLY A 83 -37.31 -10.94 -10.86
CA GLY A 83 -38.06 -10.13 -11.83
C GLY A 83 -39.43 -9.67 -11.37
N LYS A 84 -39.81 -9.83 -10.08
CA LYS A 84 -41.20 -9.57 -9.60
C LYS A 84 -41.30 -9.06 -8.17
N SER A 85 -40.54 -9.61 -7.22
CA SER A 85 -40.83 -9.44 -5.81
C SER A 85 -39.63 -9.21 -4.90
N TRP A 86 -38.42 -9.55 -5.33
CA TRP A 86 -37.20 -9.35 -4.57
C TRP A 86 -36.02 -8.97 -5.48
N ILE A 87 -35.09 -8.23 -4.91
CA ILE A 87 -33.83 -7.86 -5.48
C ILE A 87 -32.76 -7.95 -4.38
N GLU A 88 -31.58 -8.46 -4.70
CA GLU A 88 -30.42 -8.52 -3.81
C GLU A 88 -29.20 -7.99 -4.54
N ARG A 89 -28.42 -7.17 -3.84
CA ARG A 89 -27.15 -6.65 -4.29
C ARG A 89 -26.03 -7.40 -3.57
N GLU A 90 -25.01 -7.83 -4.29
CA GLU A 90 -23.99 -8.73 -3.79
C GLU A 90 -23.31 -8.20 -2.53
N SER A 91 -22.85 -6.95 -2.54
CA SER A 91 -22.18 -6.33 -1.40
C SER A 91 -23.06 -6.12 -0.16
N MET A 92 -24.40 -6.00 -0.33
CA MET A 92 -25.31 -5.67 0.77
C MET A 92 -26.06 -6.88 1.34
N ASP A 93 -26.42 -7.83 0.46
CA ASP A 93 -27.41 -8.87 0.77
C ASP A 93 -26.80 -10.28 0.83
N THR A 94 -25.47 -10.38 0.77
CA THR A 94 -24.77 -11.68 0.89
C THR A 94 -23.83 -11.70 2.09
N THR A 95 -23.45 -12.90 2.51
CA THR A 95 -22.29 -13.13 3.38
C THR A 95 -21.07 -13.36 2.50
N HIS A 96 -19.94 -12.78 2.89
CA HIS A 96 -18.72 -12.77 2.10
C HIS A 96 -17.66 -13.66 2.71
N GLN A 97 -16.95 -14.39 1.86
CA GLN A 97 -15.76 -15.14 2.22
C GLN A 97 -14.71 -14.93 1.15
N ILE A 98 -13.46 -14.76 1.59
CA ILE A 98 -12.30 -14.78 0.71
C ILE A 98 -11.53 -16.06 0.91
N GLU A 99 -11.13 -16.69 -0.18
CA GLU A 99 -10.29 -17.88 -0.19
C GLU A 99 -9.02 -17.57 -0.96
N VAL A 100 -7.90 -18.10 -0.49
CA VAL A 100 -6.63 -18.13 -1.20
C VAL A 100 -6.37 -19.55 -1.64
N PRO A 101 -6.74 -19.94 -2.86
CA PRO A 101 -6.65 -21.34 -3.31
C PRO A 101 -5.23 -21.89 -3.34
N GLU A 102 -4.27 -21.02 -3.63
CA GLU A 102 -2.85 -21.37 -3.79
C GLU A 102 -2.00 -20.18 -3.29
N THR A 103 -1.13 -20.42 -2.32
CA THR A 103 -0.34 -19.34 -1.67
C THR A 103 0.92 -18.96 -2.46
N ASP A 104 1.23 -19.68 -3.52
CA ASP A 104 2.31 -19.40 -4.48
C ASP A 104 1.82 -18.70 -5.76
N VAL A 105 0.53 -18.30 -5.79
CA VAL A 105 -0.11 -17.56 -6.89
C VAL A 105 -0.92 -16.41 -6.32
N LEU A 106 -0.70 -15.19 -6.78
CA LEU A 106 -1.42 -13.99 -6.31
C LEU A 106 -2.84 -13.95 -6.90
N SER A 107 -3.66 -14.93 -6.56
CA SER A 107 -5.04 -15.10 -7.01
C SER A 107 -5.96 -15.38 -5.83
N PHE A 108 -7.15 -14.81 -5.88
CA PHE A 108 -8.13 -14.84 -4.79
C PHE A 108 -9.48 -15.31 -5.32
N ARG A 109 -10.24 -15.99 -4.47
CA ARG A 109 -11.63 -16.35 -4.74
C ARG A 109 -12.55 -15.73 -3.71
N GLN A 110 -13.45 -14.87 -4.15
CA GLN A 110 -14.57 -14.40 -3.33
C GLN A 110 -15.74 -15.38 -3.47
N VAL A 111 -16.38 -15.72 -2.34
CA VAL A 111 -17.57 -16.57 -2.29
C VAL A 111 -18.66 -15.80 -1.54
N ASN A 112 -19.67 -15.38 -2.28
CA ASN A 112 -20.77 -14.57 -1.77
C ASN A 112 -22.04 -15.40 -1.76
N THR A 113 -22.63 -15.60 -0.57
CA THR A 113 -23.84 -16.40 -0.40
C THR A 113 -25.00 -15.52 0.06
N SER A 114 -26.11 -15.52 -0.68
CA SER A 114 -27.33 -14.79 -0.32
C SER A 114 -27.72 -15.03 1.14
N LYS A 115 -27.90 -13.97 1.93
CA LYS A 115 -28.37 -14.05 3.32
C LYS A 115 -29.75 -14.75 3.43
N ALA A 116 -30.55 -14.66 2.36
CA ALA A 116 -31.82 -15.40 2.23
C ALA A 116 -31.65 -16.84 1.72
N GLY A 117 -30.42 -17.28 1.43
CA GLY A 117 -30.09 -18.63 0.97
C GLY A 117 -30.63 -18.95 -0.44
N ARG A 118 -30.69 -17.97 -1.33
CA ARG A 118 -31.25 -18.12 -2.69
C ARG A 118 -30.23 -18.57 -3.71
N TYR A 119 -28.99 -18.04 -3.61
CA TYR A 119 -27.91 -18.28 -4.54
C TYR A 119 -26.56 -18.18 -3.87
N ARG A 120 -25.51 -18.58 -4.61
CA ARG A 120 -24.11 -18.34 -4.29
C ARG A 120 -23.39 -17.89 -5.55
N ILE A 121 -22.52 -16.90 -5.43
CA ILE A 121 -21.63 -16.42 -6.48
C ILE A 121 -20.19 -16.66 -6.01
N SER A 122 -19.41 -17.37 -6.83
CA SER A 122 -17.97 -17.52 -6.62
C SER A 122 -17.24 -16.83 -7.76
N LYS A 123 -16.26 -15.98 -7.44
CA LYS A 123 -15.48 -15.19 -8.40
C LYS A 123 -13.99 -15.42 -8.15
N THR A 124 -13.25 -15.84 -9.17
CA THR A 124 -11.79 -15.96 -9.11
C THR A 124 -11.16 -14.95 -10.05
N TYR A 125 -10.15 -14.23 -9.60
CA TYR A 125 -9.59 -13.05 -10.24
C TYR A 125 -8.15 -13.27 -10.67
N ILE A 126 -7.83 -12.90 -11.91
CA ILE A 126 -6.46 -12.76 -12.43
C ILE A 126 -6.42 -11.60 -13.43
N THR A 127 -5.25 -11.05 -13.72
CA THR A 127 -5.06 -10.23 -14.92
C THR A 127 -4.47 -11.09 -16.05
N ASP A 128 -4.88 -10.85 -17.29
CA ASP A 128 -4.30 -11.54 -18.45
C ASP A 128 -2.81 -11.17 -18.57
N PRO A 129 -1.87 -12.13 -18.62
CA PRO A 129 -0.45 -11.82 -18.71
C PRO A 129 0.00 -11.13 -20.00
N GLU A 130 -0.80 -11.16 -21.07
CA GLU A 130 -0.47 -10.61 -22.39
C GLU A 130 -1.26 -9.34 -22.74
N HIS A 131 -2.38 -9.09 -22.05
CA HIS A 131 -3.29 -8.01 -22.38
C HIS A 131 -3.68 -7.20 -21.13
N ASP A 132 -4.00 -5.95 -21.33
CA ASP A 132 -4.47 -5.04 -20.28
C ASP A 132 -5.92 -5.35 -19.87
N THR A 133 -6.13 -6.54 -19.30
CA THR A 133 -7.45 -7.07 -18.96
C THR A 133 -7.45 -7.76 -17.59
N LEU A 134 -8.40 -7.41 -16.76
CA LEU A 134 -8.80 -8.20 -15.60
C LEU A 134 -9.81 -9.27 -16.06
N LEU A 135 -9.52 -10.53 -15.76
CA LEU A 135 -10.39 -11.69 -16.03
C LEU A 135 -10.98 -12.20 -14.72
N ILE A 136 -12.31 -12.33 -14.68
CA ILE A 136 -13.06 -12.83 -13.53
C ILE A 136 -13.80 -14.10 -13.95
N GLN A 137 -13.36 -15.23 -13.42
CA GLN A 137 -14.09 -16.49 -13.58
C GLN A 137 -15.25 -16.52 -12.59
N VAL A 138 -16.46 -16.51 -13.08
CA VAL A 138 -17.69 -16.48 -12.27
C VAL A 138 -18.41 -17.82 -12.32
N ARG A 139 -18.79 -18.31 -11.13
CA ARG A 139 -19.72 -19.43 -10.99
C ARG A 139 -20.94 -18.96 -10.21
N PHE A 140 -22.09 -18.90 -10.87
CA PHE A 140 -23.37 -18.64 -10.25
C PHE A 140 -24.11 -19.95 -9.96
N GLN A 141 -24.47 -20.18 -8.70
CA GLN A 141 -25.17 -21.38 -8.24
C GLN A 141 -26.53 -21.03 -7.64
N ARG A 142 -27.56 -21.63 -8.11
CA ARG A 142 -28.89 -21.50 -7.50
C ARG A 142 -29.04 -22.47 -6.34
N LEU A 143 -29.39 -21.97 -5.17
CA LEU A 143 -29.62 -22.76 -3.96
C LEU A 143 -31.12 -23.02 -3.70
N LYS A 144 -32.01 -22.22 -4.26
CA LYS A 144 -33.47 -22.39 -4.21
C LYS A 144 -34.06 -22.41 -5.61
N SER A 145 -35.17 -23.15 -5.78
CA SER A 145 -35.92 -23.15 -7.02
C SER A 145 -36.65 -21.82 -7.25
N GLY A 146 -36.92 -21.48 -8.51
CA GLY A 146 -37.61 -20.24 -8.91
C GLY A 146 -36.87 -19.48 -10.02
N PRO A 147 -37.50 -18.49 -10.67
CA PRO A 147 -36.83 -17.69 -11.66
C PRO A 147 -35.74 -16.82 -10.98
N VAL A 148 -34.60 -16.64 -11.65
CA VAL A 148 -33.52 -15.78 -11.23
C VAL A 148 -32.96 -15.07 -12.45
N GLN A 149 -32.83 -13.76 -12.36
CA GLN A 149 -32.19 -12.91 -13.34
C GLN A 149 -30.92 -12.30 -12.73
N LEU A 150 -29.84 -12.36 -13.44
CA LEU A 150 -28.52 -11.88 -13.01
C LEU A 150 -28.12 -10.64 -13.82
N TYR A 151 -27.66 -9.62 -13.13
CA TYR A 151 -27.15 -8.39 -13.72
C TYR A 151 -25.73 -8.14 -13.22
N VAL A 152 -24.88 -7.59 -14.09
CA VAL A 152 -23.61 -6.97 -13.69
C VAL A 152 -23.87 -5.51 -13.41
N TYR A 153 -23.39 -5.02 -12.26
CA TYR A 153 -23.36 -3.62 -11.87
C TYR A 153 -21.90 -3.15 -11.95
N TYR A 154 -21.62 -2.16 -12.78
CA TYR A 154 -20.29 -1.59 -12.98
C TYR A 154 -20.33 -0.10 -12.73
N ASP A 155 -19.55 0.35 -11.78
CA ASP A 155 -19.34 1.73 -11.36
C ASP A 155 -17.91 2.12 -11.74
N PRO A 156 -17.66 2.66 -12.94
CA PRO A 156 -16.36 3.18 -13.32
C PRO A 156 -15.99 4.38 -12.46
N SER A 157 -14.74 4.75 -12.45
CA SER A 157 -14.18 5.99 -11.90
C SER A 157 -12.87 6.19 -12.63
N ILE A 158 -13.00 6.56 -13.91
CA ILE A 158 -11.88 6.55 -14.86
C ILE A 158 -10.89 7.66 -14.51
N ASN A 159 -9.59 7.36 -14.60
CA ASN A 159 -8.49 8.31 -14.47
C ASN A 159 -8.42 9.02 -13.11
N ASN A 160 -8.62 8.29 -12.00
CA ASN A 160 -8.67 8.82 -10.63
C ASN A 160 -9.77 9.87 -10.41
N SER A 161 -10.87 9.78 -11.14
CA SER A 161 -12.01 10.68 -11.08
C SER A 161 -13.29 9.87 -11.11
N GLY A 162 -14.36 10.35 -10.51
CA GLY A 162 -15.66 9.68 -10.57
C GLY A 162 -16.78 10.59 -11.06
N MET A 163 -16.47 11.85 -11.40
CA MET A 163 -17.50 12.83 -11.78
C MET A 163 -17.41 13.27 -13.25
N HIS A 164 -16.47 12.71 -14.03
CA HIS A 164 -16.22 13.12 -15.42
C HIS A 164 -16.36 11.98 -16.43
N ASP A 165 -16.89 10.85 -15.99
CA ASP A 165 -17.02 9.68 -16.84
C ASP A 165 -18.06 9.86 -17.95
N THR A 166 -17.78 9.28 -19.12
CA THR A 166 -18.74 9.07 -20.17
C THR A 166 -18.94 7.58 -20.39
N GLY A 167 -20.13 7.07 -20.07
CA GLY A 167 -20.52 5.67 -20.26
C GLY A 167 -21.40 5.48 -21.47
N TYR A 168 -21.16 4.41 -22.25
CA TYR A 168 -21.99 4.05 -23.40
C TYR A 168 -21.89 2.55 -23.70
N SER A 169 -22.73 2.05 -24.58
CA SER A 169 -22.70 0.64 -25.01
C SER A 169 -22.39 0.54 -26.51
N VAL A 170 -21.58 -0.45 -26.86
CA VAL A 170 -21.32 -0.86 -28.25
C VAL A 170 -21.63 -2.35 -28.35
N ASP A 171 -22.67 -2.68 -29.11
CA ASP A 171 -23.24 -4.04 -29.16
C ASP A 171 -23.56 -4.55 -27.72
N ASP A 172 -22.93 -5.63 -27.32
CA ASP A 172 -23.04 -6.24 -25.99
C ASP A 172 -21.90 -5.88 -25.03
N VAL A 173 -21.16 -4.78 -25.27
CA VAL A 173 -20.03 -4.33 -24.43
C VAL A 173 -20.35 -2.99 -23.80
N LEU A 174 -20.15 -2.88 -22.48
CA LEU A 174 -20.19 -1.60 -21.77
C LEU A 174 -18.84 -0.89 -21.88
N VAL A 175 -18.86 0.40 -22.19
CA VAL A 175 -17.63 1.22 -22.31
C VAL A 175 -17.77 2.44 -21.42
N ALA A 176 -16.73 2.73 -20.64
CA ALA A 176 -16.61 4.00 -19.92
C ALA A 176 -15.28 4.66 -20.28
N SER A 177 -15.27 6.01 -20.37
CA SER A 177 -14.07 6.75 -20.76
C SER A 177 -14.01 8.12 -20.10
N ASP A 178 -12.80 8.52 -19.74
CA ASP A 178 -12.42 9.88 -19.35
C ASP A 178 -10.95 10.13 -19.75
N ASN A 179 -10.71 11.33 -20.30
CA ASN A 179 -9.38 11.93 -20.50
C ASN A 179 -8.30 10.99 -21.07
N GLY A 180 -8.63 10.24 -22.13
CA GLY A 180 -7.68 9.37 -22.86
C GLY A 180 -7.46 8.00 -22.22
N ILE A 181 -8.29 7.61 -21.26
CA ILE A 181 -8.40 6.24 -20.75
C ILE A 181 -9.82 5.75 -21.00
N SER A 182 -9.93 4.50 -21.44
CA SER A 182 -11.22 3.83 -21.61
C SER A 182 -11.18 2.43 -21.02
N SER A 183 -12.30 2.02 -20.42
CA SER A 183 -12.57 0.64 -20.02
C SER A 183 -13.62 0.01 -20.91
N ALA A 184 -13.54 -1.32 -21.10
CA ALA A 184 -14.54 -2.12 -21.76
C ALA A 184 -14.88 -3.34 -20.93
N LEU A 185 -16.15 -3.49 -20.55
CA LEU A 185 -16.65 -4.64 -19.81
C LEU A 185 -17.44 -5.56 -20.76
N ALA A 186 -16.93 -6.77 -20.91
CA ALA A 186 -17.52 -7.81 -21.77
C ALA A 186 -17.66 -9.14 -21.01
N SER A 187 -18.46 -10.05 -21.53
CA SER A 187 -18.68 -11.37 -20.94
C SER A 187 -18.61 -12.46 -22.00
N SER A 188 -18.15 -13.66 -21.59
CA SER A 188 -18.22 -14.86 -22.44
C SER A 188 -19.67 -15.32 -22.68
N LEU A 189 -20.61 -14.86 -21.88
CA LEU A 189 -22.06 -14.91 -22.14
C LEU A 189 -22.49 -13.50 -22.55
N PRO A 190 -22.83 -13.25 -23.82
CA PRO A 190 -23.16 -11.90 -24.30
C PRO A 190 -24.30 -11.25 -23.49
N PHE A 191 -24.16 -9.98 -23.18
CA PHE A 191 -25.21 -9.23 -22.48
C PHE A 191 -26.44 -9.08 -23.38
N VAL A 192 -27.62 -9.30 -22.80
CA VAL A 192 -28.90 -9.21 -23.54
C VAL A 192 -29.54 -7.82 -23.47
N LYS A 193 -29.17 -7.06 -22.45
CA LYS A 193 -29.51 -5.63 -22.28
C LYS A 193 -28.39 -4.90 -21.59
N THR A 194 -28.21 -3.63 -21.96
CA THR A 194 -27.24 -2.74 -21.32
C THR A 194 -27.89 -1.37 -21.09
N THR A 195 -27.47 -0.68 -20.01
CA THR A 195 -27.84 0.71 -19.74
C THR A 195 -26.70 1.46 -19.10
N SER A 196 -26.55 2.75 -19.42
CA SER A 196 -25.59 3.67 -18.80
C SER A 196 -26.37 4.87 -18.24
N GLY A 197 -26.29 5.10 -16.93
CA GLY A 197 -27.02 6.17 -16.25
C GLY A 197 -26.17 6.83 -15.16
N TYR A 198 -26.75 7.77 -14.45
CA TYR A 198 -26.10 8.52 -13.38
C TYR A 198 -26.47 7.95 -12.01
N LEU A 199 -25.50 7.75 -11.15
CA LEU A 199 -25.65 7.18 -9.82
C LEU A 199 -26.79 7.86 -9.04
N GLY A 200 -27.73 7.04 -8.55
CA GLY A 200 -28.87 7.46 -7.73
C GLY A 200 -29.99 8.20 -8.48
N THR A 201 -29.89 8.35 -9.81
CA THR A 201 -30.89 9.08 -10.61
C THR A 201 -31.45 8.23 -11.74
N SER A 202 -30.62 7.86 -12.69
CA SER A 202 -31.02 7.11 -13.89
C SER A 202 -30.19 5.83 -14.10
N ASP A 203 -29.40 5.44 -13.11
CA ASP A 203 -28.66 4.17 -13.17
C ASP A 203 -29.62 2.97 -13.16
N GLY A 204 -29.18 1.90 -13.80
CA GLY A 204 -30.01 0.71 -13.94
C GLY A 204 -30.38 0.04 -12.61
N PHE A 205 -29.61 0.23 -11.54
CA PHE A 205 -29.96 -0.30 -10.23
C PHE A 205 -31.13 0.45 -9.57
N THR A 206 -31.20 1.77 -9.77
CA THR A 206 -32.36 2.58 -9.36
C THR A 206 -33.65 2.06 -10.00
N GLU A 207 -33.63 1.69 -11.28
CA GLU A 207 -34.76 1.05 -11.96
C GLU A 207 -35.05 -0.36 -11.44
N LEU A 208 -34.02 -1.20 -11.31
CA LEU A 208 -34.16 -2.57 -10.79
C LEU A 208 -34.79 -2.60 -9.39
N ARG A 209 -34.46 -1.65 -8.52
CA ARG A 209 -35.10 -1.51 -7.20
C ARG A 209 -36.59 -1.19 -7.26
N LYS A 210 -37.01 -0.49 -8.30
CA LYS A 210 -38.41 -0.12 -8.50
C LYS A 210 -39.24 -1.20 -9.20
N ASP A 211 -38.69 -1.76 -10.26
CA ASP A 211 -39.42 -2.59 -11.20
C ASP A 211 -38.97 -4.05 -11.26
N PHE A 212 -37.93 -4.42 -10.52
CA PHE A 212 -37.28 -5.74 -10.50
C PHE A 212 -36.75 -6.21 -11.87
N ALA A 213 -36.76 -5.35 -12.88
CA ALA A 213 -36.27 -5.61 -14.23
C ALA A 213 -35.85 -4.29 -14.91
N LEU A 214 -34.92 -4.35 -15.85
CA LEU A 214 -34.59 -3.23 -16.71
C LEU A 214 -35.67 -3.07 -17.79
N LYS A 215 -36.52 -2.06 -17.66
CA LYS A 215 -37.55 -1.72 -18.64
C LYS A 215 -37.12 -0.58 -19.55
N GLU A 216 -36.49 0.43 -18.95
CA GLU A 216 -35.88 1.57 -19.66
C GLU A 216 -34.38 1.38 -19.75
N THR A 217 -33.80 1.71 -20.90
CA THR A 217 -32.36 1.60 -21.12
C THR A 217 -31.85 2.88 -21.78
N TYR A 218 -30.74 3.37 -21.25
CA TYR A 218 -30.04 4.51 -21.81
C TYR A 218 -28.76 4.04 -22.46
N THR A 219 -28.55 4.45 -23.70
CA THR A 219 -27.37 4.04 -24.47
C THR A 219 -26.13 4.88 -24.13
N ARG A 220 -26.31 6.04 -23.46
CA ARG A 220 -25.24 6.97 -23.12
C ARG A 220 -25.55 7.83 -21.89
N ALA A 221 -24.54 8.01 -21.04
CA ALA A 221 -24.45 9.04 -20.00
C ALA A 221 -23.13 9.79 -20.16
N GLN A 222 -23.09 11.11 -20.03
CA GLN A 222 -21.92 11.94 -20.32
C GLN A 222 -21.56 12.84 -19.15
N ASP A 223 -20.25 12.94 -18.83
CA ASP A 223 -19.69 13.90 -17.89
C ASP A 223 -20.37 13.85 -16.51
N GLY A 224 -20.15 12.76 -15.79
CA GLY A 224 -20.73 12.58 -14.46
C GLY A 224 -20.34 11.27 -13.79
N ASN A 225 -20.92 11.03 -12.62
CA ASN A 225 -20.82 9.76 -11.91
C ASN A 225 -21.71 8.72 -12.59
N VAL A 226 -21.11 8.00 -13.54
CA VAL A 226 -21.80 7.05 -14.40
C VAL A 226 -21.81 5.67 -13.77
N VAL A 227 -22.94 5.01 -13.81
CA VAL A 227 -23.09 3.60 -13.48
C VAL A 227 -23.66 2.87 -14.68
N GLN A 228 -23.08 1.72 -14.99
CA GLN A 228 -23.49 0.85 -16.07
C GLN A 228 -24.02 -0.47 -15.53
N VAL A 229 -25.14 -0.92 -16.09
CA VAL A 229 -25.75 -2.22 -15.72
C VAL A 229 -25.99 -3.05 -16.98
N ALA A 230 -25.65 -4.31 -16.91
CA ALA A 230 -25.86 -5.27 -18.00
C ALA A 230 -26.62 -6.51 -17.51
N GLU A 231 -27.64 -6.91 -18.27
CA GLU A 231 -28.42 -8.12 -18.05
C GLU A 231 -27.70 -9.32 -18.71
N LEU A 232 -27.43 -10.36 -17.93
CA LEU A 232 -26.92 -11.63 -18.45
C LEU A 232 -28.09 -12.50 -19.00
N PRO A 233 -27.81 -13.41 -19.97
CA PRO A 233 -28.81 -14.37 -20.41
C PRO A 233 -29.41 -15.14 -19.23
N GLN A 234 -30.71 -15.35 -19.24
CA GLN A 234 -31.44 -15.94 -18.13
C GLN A 234 -30.82 -17.27 -17.70
N ALA A 235 -30.36 -17.33 -16.46
CA ALA A 235 -29.91 -18.60 -15.83
C ALA A 235 -31.12 -19.44 -15.46
N ALA A 236 -31.79 -19.99 -16.49
CA ALA A 236 -33.14 -20.53 -16.35
C ALA A 236 -33.26 -21.74 -15.41
N THR A 237 -32.26 -22.59 -15.29
CA THR A 237 -32.45 -23.88 -14.59
C THR A 237 -31.22 -24.50 -13.92
N LYS A 238 -30.00 -23.97 -14.11
CA LYS A 238 -28.77 -24.65 -13.65
C LYS A 238 -27.71 -23.63 -13.16
N ASP A 239 -26.67 -24.13 -12.51
CA ASP A 239 -25.44 -23.45 -12.29
C ASP A 239 -24.87 -22.93 -13.61
N VAL A 240 -24.37 -21.72 -13.63
CA VAL A 240 -23.79 -21.06 -14.83
C VAL A 240 -22.36 -20.67 -14.52
N ASN A 241 -21.44 -21.02 -15.42
CA ASN A 241 -20.06 -20.57 -15.40
C ASN A 241 -19.82 -19.67 -16.60
N PHE A 242 -19.17 -18.54 -16.36
CA PHE A 242 -18.79 -17.58 -17.40
C PHE A 242 -17.59 -16.75 -16.96
N THR A 243 -16.98 -16.06 -17.91
CA THR A 243 -15.87 -15.15 -17.66
C THR A 243 -16.31 -13.71 -17.95
N ILE A 244 -16.05 -12.82 -17.04
CA ILE A 244 -16.10 -11.36 -17.26
C ILE A 244 -14.69 -10.88 -17.60
N ALA A 245 -14.58 -10.02 -18.61
CA ALA A 245 -13.36 -9.30 -18.98
C ALA A 245 -13.58 -7.81 -18.78
N LEU A 246 -12.81 -7.19 -17.91
CA LEU A 246 -12.70 -5.73 -17.76
C LEU A 246 -11.35 -5.33 -18.34
N ALA A 247 -11.36 -4.79 -19.55
CA ALA A 247 -10.14 -4.41 -20.30
C ALA A 247 -10.00 -2.90 -20.39
N PHE A 248 -8.79 -2.44 -20.65
CA PHE A 248 -8.44 -1.03 -20.76
C PHE A 248 -7.73 -0.71 -22.05
N GLY A 249 -7.77 0.57 -22.46
CA GLY A 249 -7.08 1.12 -23.61
C GLY A 249 -7.16 2.65 -23.62
N SER A 250 -6.47 3.28 -24.58
CA SER A 250 -6.52 4.73 -24.77
C SER A 250 -7.86 5.23 -25.32
N GLU A 251 -8.60 4.35 -25.98
CA GLU A 251 -9.91 4.62 -26.60
C GLU A 251 -10.82 3.40 -26.44
N GLY A 252 -12.14 3.62 -26.50
CA GLY A 252 -13.13 2.56 -26.30
C GLY A 252 -12.99 1.38 -27.27
N GLU A 253 -12.67 1.64 -28.53
CA GLU A 253 -12.46 0.59 -29.54
C GLU A 253 -11.25 -0.30 -29.19
N VAL A 254 -10.16 0.29 -28.69
CA VAL A 254 -8.97 -0.44 -28.23
C VAL A 254 -9.31 -1.31 -27.02
N ALA A 255 -10.03 -0.76 -26.05
CA ALA A 255 -10.46 -1.51 -24.86
C ALA A 255 -11.39 -2.69 -25.24
N ILE A 256 -12.34 -2.49 -26.18
CA ILE A 256 -13.22 -3.54 -26.69
C ILE A 256 -12.42 -4.66 -27.35
N GLU A 257 -11.47 -4.30 -28.22
CA GLU A 257 -10.64 -5.29 -28.90
C GLU A 257 -9.80 -6.09 -27.89
N THR A 258 -9.24 -5.42 -26.89
CA THR A 258 -8.46 -6.04 -25.79
C THR A 258 -9.31 -7.01 -25.00
N ALA A 259 -10.54 -6.63 -24.59
CA ALA A 259 -11.48 -7.51 -23.91
C ALA A 259 -11.80 -8.77 -24.72
N ARG A 260 -12.09 -8.60 -26.03
CA ARG A 260 -12.40 -9.72 -26.94
C ARG A 260 -11.23 -10.68 -27.10
N LYS A 261 -9.99 -10.18 -27.22
CA LYS A 261 -8.77 -11.01 -27.28
C LYS A 261 -8.60 -11.85 -26.03
N SER A 262 -8.74 -11.27 -24.85
CA SER A 262 -8.63 -12.01 -23.58
C SER A 262 -9.76 -13.06 -23.42
N LEU A 263 -10.99 -12.73 -23.78
CA LEU A 263 -12.08 -13.72 -23.78
C LEU A 263 -11.85 -14.85 -24.78
N GLN A 264 -11.28 -14.56 -25.95
CA GLN A 264 -10.93 -15.57 -26.95
C GLN A 264 -9.79 -16.48 -26.49
N LYS A 265 -8.78 -15.93 -25.79
CA LYS A 265 -7.71 -16.70 -25.13
C LYS A 265 -8.29 -17.66 -24.10
N GLY A 266 -9.28 -17.19 -23.34
CA GLY A 266 -9.98 -17.95 -22.32
C GLY A 266 -9.28 -17.97 -20.98
N TYR A 267 -10.09 -18.03 -19.90
CA TYR A 267 -9.61 -17.91 -18.52
C TYR A 267 -8.57 -18.98 -18.15
N GLU A 268 -8.81 -20.25 -18.46
CA GLU A 268 -7.93 -21.36 -18.05
C GLU A 268 -6.52 -21.24 -18.68
N HIS A 269 -6.44 -20.76 -19.93
CA HIS A 269 -5.14 -20.54 -20.57
C HIS A 269 -4.41 -19.36 -19.93
N ALA A 270 -5.08 -18.25 -19.73
CA ALA A 270 -4.52 -17.08 -19.05
C ALA A 270 -4.09 -17.42 -17.61
N TYR A 271 -4.90 -18.22 -16.87
CA TYR A 271 -4.56 -18.66 -15.51
C TYR A 271 -3.29 -19.52 -15.48
N THR A 272 -3.14 -20.44 -16.44
CA THR A 272 -1.94 -21.28 -16.50
C THR A 272 -0.65 -20.47 -16.63
N GLU A 273 -0.65 -19.44 -17.48
CA GLU A 273 0.49 -18.55 -17.67
C GLU A 273 0.69 -17.63 -16.46
N TYR A 274 -0.41 -17.09 -15.93
CA TYR A 274 -0.41 -16.25 -14.73
C TYR A 274 0.20 -16.96 -13.53
N ALA A 275 -0.28 -18.18 -13.25
CA ALA A 275 0.19 -18.98 -12.13
C ALA A 275 1.65 -19.40 -12.30
N LYS A 276 2.04 -19.80 -13.53
CA LYS A 276 3.42 -20.17 -13.82
C LYS A 276 4.39 -19.04 -13.53
N ALA A 277 4.08 -17.82 -13.97
CA ALA A 277 4.96 -16.66 -13.78
C ALA A 277 5.16 -16.30 -12.29
N TRP A 278 4.14 -16.48 -11.46
CA TRP A 278 4.26 -16.29 -10.02
C TRP A 278 5.07 -17.41 -9.36
N ARG A 279 4.80 -18.67 -9.67
CA ARG A 279 5.53 -19.82 -9.12
C ARG A 279 7.01 -19.79 -9.49
N ASP A 280 7.32 -19.53 -10.77
CA ASP A 280 8.71 -19.39 -11.23
C ASP A 280 9.48 -18.34 -10.40
N TRP A 281 8.85 -17.23 -10.04
CA TRP A 281 9.47 -16.20 -9.21
C TRP A 281 9.58 -16.62 -7.73
N ILE A 282 8.53 -17.18 -7.14
CA ILE A 282 8.52 -17.65 -5.73
C ILE A 282 9.60 -18.70 -5.49
N GLU A 283 9.86 -19.59 -6.46
CA GLU A 283 10.91 -20.62 -6.38
C GLU A 283 12.33 -20.01 -6.29
N THR A 284 12.52 -18.75 -6.71
CA THR A 284 13.82 -18.08 -6.61
C THR A 284 14.11 -17.50 -5.22
N LEU A 285 13.09 -17.40 -4.37
CA LEU A 285 13.20 -16.74 -3.07
C LEU A 285 13.79 -17.67 -2.00
N LYS A 286 14.42 -17.07 -0.98
CA LYS A 286 14.86 -17.81 0.20
C LYS A 286 13.67 -18.48 0.90
N GLN A 287 13.91 -19.68 1.40
CA GLN A 287 12.92 -20.40 2.18
C GLN A 287 12.89 -19.89 3.62
N VAL A 288 11.72 -19.95 4.23
CA VAL A 288 11.47 -19.62 5.64
C VAL A 288 10.81 -20.81 6.33
N ASP A 289 10.64 -20.74 7.66
CA ASP A 289 9.93 -21.75 8.42
C ASP A 289 8.56 -22.06 7.75
N PRO A 290 8.24 -23.35 7.51
CA PRO A 290 6.96 -23.78 6.91
C PRO A 290 5.72 -23.19 7.60
N LYS A 291 5.78 -22.89 8.88
CA LYS A 291 4.70 -22.26 9.64
C LYS A 291 4.29 -20.89 9.09
N TYR A 292 5.25 -20.14 8.54
CA TYR A 292 5.05 -18.78 8.05
C TYR A 292 5.06 -18.68 6.53
N ARG A 293 5.25 -19.81 5.82
CA ARG A 293 5.45 -19.85 4.37
C ARG A 293 4.33 -19.16 3.60
N ASP A 294 3.08 -19.49 3.91
CA ASP A 294 1.93 -18.96 3.18
C ASP A 294 1.84 -17.44 3.29
N GLN A 295 1.95 -16.92 4.50
CA GLN A 295 1.96 -15.47 4.74
C GLN A 295 3.17 -14.79 4.09
N TYR A 296 4.33 -15.44 4.12
CA TYR A 296 5.56 -14.93 3.51
C TYR A 296 5.44 -14.84 1.99
N GLN A 297 4.95 -15.88 1.33
CA GLN A 297 4.79 -15.92 -0.13
C GLN A 297 3.80 -14.85 -0.60
N ILE A 298 2.65 -14.73 0.08
CA ILE A 298 1.66 -13.71 -0.27
C ILE A 298 2.20 -12.31 -0.01
N ALA A 299 2.83 -12.04 1.14
CA ALA A 299 3.43 -10.74 1.43
C ALA A 299 4.51 -10.36 0.39
N ALA A 300 5.35 -11.31 -0.03
CA ALA A 300 6.35 -11.10 -1.06
C ALA A 300 5.73 -10.76 -2.43
N MET A 301 4.66 -11.48 -2.84
CA MET A 301 3.93 -11.21 -4.09
C MET A 301 3.19 -9.86 -4.01
N VAL A 302 2.61 -9.52 -2.87
CA VAL A 302 1.97 -8.23 -2.62
C VAL A 302 2.98 -7.08 -2.78
N MET A 303 4.17 -7.20 -2.16
CA MET A 303 5.25 -6.22 -2.34
C MET A 303 5.62 -6.04 -3.82
N LYS A 304 5.76 -7.14 -4.56
CA LYS A 304 6.07 -7.10 -5.99
C LYS A 304 4.93 -6.50 -6.81
N ALA A 305 3.67 -6.73 -6.42
CA ALA A 305 2.50 -6.13 -7.05
C ALA A 305 2.40 -4.61 -6.83
N HIS A 306 3.07 -4.06 -5.82
CA HIS A 306 3.16 -2.61 -5.59
C HIS A 306 4.22 -1.92 -6.46
N GLU A 307 5.11 -2.67 -7.14
CA GLU A 307 6.05 -2.11 -8.12
C GLU A 307 5.30 -1.76 -9.41
N ASP A 308 5.41 -0.51 -9.86
CA ASP A 308 4.86 -0.08 -11.15
C ASP A 308 5.59 -0.72 -12.34
N LYS A 309 4.86 -0.97 -13.42
CA LYS A 309 5.41 -1.66 -14.60
C LYS A 309 5.97 -0.71 -15.66
N THR A 310 5.58 0.56 -15.62
CA THR A 310 6.10 1.64 -16.46
C THR A 310 7.28 2.33 -15.78
N TYR A 311 7.09 2.74 -14.53
CA TYR A 311 8.13 3.37 -13.71
C TYR A 311 8.84 2.33 -12.84
N ARG A 312 9.64 1.47 -13.49
CA ARG A 312 10.27 0.33 -12.83
C ARG A 312 11.09 0.72 -11.61
N GLY A 313 10.83 0.04 -10.52
CA GLY A 313 11.42 0.30 -9.20
C GLY A 313 10.60 1.27 -8.34
N ALA A 314 9.63 1.99 -8.90
CA ALA A 314 8.67 2.75 -8.12
C ALA A 314 7.73 1.78 -7.41
N GLY A 315 7.78 1.72 -6.09
CA GLY A 315 6.86 0.95 -5.26
C GLY A 315 5.92 1.88 -4.52
N ALA A 316 4.62 1.83 -4.82
CA ALA A 316 3.61 2.58 -4.09
C ALA A 316 3.53 2.12 -2.63
N ALA A 317 3.20 3.02 -1.70
CA ALA A 317 3.05 2.66 -0.29
C ALA A 317 1.86 1.71 -0.07
N SER A 318 0.76 1.90 -0.80
CA SER A 318 -0.38 0.99 -0.84
C SER A 318 -1.19 1.15 -2.12
N LEU A 319 -1.88 0.08 -2.53
CA LEU A 319 -2.89 0.08 -3.59
C LEU A 319 -4.28 0.44 -3.03
N THR A 320 -4.33 1.33 -2.05
CA THR A 320 -5.59 1.74 -1.41
C THR A 320 -5.62 3.24 -1.18
N ILE A 321 -6.82 3.74 -0.98
CA ILE A 321 -7.06 5.06 -0.42
C ILE A 321 -7.56 4.84 1.00
N PRO A 322 -6.78 5.19 2.04
CA PRO A 322 -7.23 5.06 3.41
C PRO A 322 -8.58 5.78 3.61
N TRP A 323 -9.55 5.09 4.21
CA TRP A 323 -10.92 5.59 4.43
C TRP A 323 -11.59 6.10 3.14
N GLY A 324 -11.33 5.44 2.02
CA GLY A 324 -11.80 5.86 0.69
C GLY A 324 -13.32 5.95 0.56
N ASP A 325 -14.06 5.16 1.33
CA ASP A 325 -15.52 5.21 1.39
C ASP A 325 -16.07 6.54 1.95
N GLU A 326 -15.25 7.32 2.66
CA GLU A 326 -15.56 8.67 3.15
C GLU A 326 -14.78 9.77 2.39
N THR A 327 -14.08 9.40 1.32
CA THR A 327 -13.22 10.29 0.55
C THR A 327 -13.81 10.55 -0.83
N ASP A 328 -14.01 11.83 -1.14
CA ASP A 328 -14.49 12.30 -2.44
C ASP A 328 -13.48 11.89 -3.56
N ALA A 329 -13.99 11.23 -4.60
CA ALA A 329 -13.15 10.71 -5.68
C ALA A 329 -12.46 11.79 -6.52
N ASP A 330 -13.01 13.01 -6.55
CA ASP A 330 -12.48 14.13 -7.32
C ASP A 330 -11.58 15.07 -6.49
N GLN A 331 -11.28 14.74 -5.23
CA GLN A 331 -10.37 15.55 -4.43
C GLN A 331 -8.93 15.46 -4.94
N PRO A 332 -8.31 16.54 -5.43
CA PRO A 332 -6.93 16.52 -5.94
C PRO A 332 -5.88 16.20 -4.87
N SER A 333 -6.21 16.42 -3.59
CA SER A 333 -5.34 16.10 -2.44
C SER A 333 -5.26 14.60 -2.15
N VAL A 334 -6.12 13.79 -2.76
CA VAL A 334 -6.16 12.36 -2.52
C VAL A 334 -5.20 11.65 -3.47
N GLY A 335 -3.89 11.85 -3.28
CA GLY A 335 -2.88 10.91 -3.79
C GLY A 335 -3.06 9.53 -3.14
N GLY A 336 -3.79 9.50 -2.04
CA GLY A 336 -3.91 8.29 -1.24
C GLY A 336 -2.53 7.79 -0.86
N TYR A 337 -2.38 6.48 -0.79
CA TYR A 337 -1.08 5.85 -0.61
C TYR A 337 -0.49 5.31 -1.93
N HIS A 338 -0.97 5.79 -3.07
CA HIS A 338 -0.42 5.48 -4.40
C HIS A 338 0.91 6.19 -4.70
N LEU A 339 1.46 6.88 -3.72
CA LEU A 339 2.69 7.66 -3.79
C LEU A 339 3.90 6.83 -3.33
N VAL A 340 5.10 7.34 -3.64
CA VAL A 340 6.36 6.72 -3.27
C VAL A 340 7.08 7.60 -2.25
N TRP A 341 7.26 7.10 -1.03
CA TRP A 341 8.18 7.64 -0.02
C TRP A 341 9.52 6.91 -0.13
N SER A 342 10.61 7.63 -0.04
CA SER A 342 11.93 6.99 -0.12
C SER A 342 12.20 6.10 1.11
N ARG A 343 11.69 6.44 2.27
CA ARG A 343 11.73 5.61 3.48
C ARG A 343 11.01 4.28 3.27
N ASP A 344 9.76 4.30 2.82
CA ASP A 344 8.95 3.10 2.58
C ASP A 344 9.60 2.22 1.51
N LEU A 345 10.06 2.83 0.42
CA LEU A 345 10.73 2.10 -0.65
C LEU A 345 12.05 1.47 -0.20
N TYR A 346 12.78 2.11 0.72
CA TYR A 346 13.96 1.50 1.36
C TYR A 346 13.56 0.25 2.18
N GLN A 347 12.49 0.31 2.96
CA GLN A 347 12.03 -0.86 3.72
C GLN A 347 11.65 -2.01 2.80
N VAL A 348 10.96 -1.72 1.70
CA VAL A 348 10.60 -2.70 0.67
C VAL A 348 11.85 -3.26 -0.04
N ALA A 349 12.79 -2.41 -0.44
CA ALA A 349 14.02 -2.82 -1.10
C ALA A 349 14.89 -3.72 -0.21
N THR A 350 14.97 -3.42 1.09
CA THR A 350 15.70 -4.28 2.04
C THR A 350 15.03 -5.63 2.26
N ALA A 351 13.71 -5.71 2.15
CA ALA A 351 13.00 -6.98 2.19
C ALA A 351 13.23 -7.80 0.90
N PHE A 352 13.22 -7.17 -0.28
CA PHE A 352 13.65 -7.82 -1.53
C PHE A 352 15.09 -8.34 -1.44
N TYR A 353 15.99 -7.51 -0.91
CA TYR A 353 17.37 -7.93 -0.67
C TYR A 353 17.45 -9.12 0.29
N ALA A 354 16.74 -9.08 1.40
CA ALA A 354 16.72 -10.13 2.41
C ALA A 354 16.21 -11.46 1.85
N MET A 355 15.11 -11.45 1.09
CA MET A 355 14.53 -12.66 0.50
C MET A 355 15.26 -13.18 -0.75
N GLY A 356 16.23 -12.42 -1.29
CA GLY A 356 17.10 -12.85 -2.39
C GLY A 356 16.81 -12.22 -3.75
N ASP A 357 15.71 -11.44 -3.92
CA ASP A 357 15.42 -10.68 -5.16
C ASP A 357 16.23 -9.37 -5.20
N LYS A 358 17.53 -9.51 -5.43
CA LYS A 358 18.45 -8.36 -5.51
C LYS A 358 18.14 -7.45 -6.71
N GLU A 359 17.55 -7.99 -7.77
CA GLU A 359 17.21 -7.20 -8.95
C GLU A 359 16.07 -6.22 -8.65
N ALA A 360 15.07 -6.64 -7.87
CA ALA A 360 14.01 -5.74 -7.41
C ALA A 360 14.56 -4.65 -6.49
N ALA A 361 15.43 -5.01 -5.55
CA ALA A 361 16.10 -4.05 -4.67
C ALA A 361 16.95 -3.03 -5.46
N ASP A 362 17.68 -3.49 -6.49
CA ASP A 362 18.48 -2.61 -7.36
C ASP A 362 17.61 -1.68 -8.22
N ARG A 363 16.47 -2.15 -8.71
CA ARG A 363 15.51 -1.30 -9.41
C ARG A 363 14.96 -0.20 -8.50
N ALA A 364 14.62 -0.53 -7.25
CA ALA A 364 14.18 0.45 -6.27
C ALA A 364 15.25 1.53 -6.02
N LEU A 365 16.53 1.16 -5.85
CA LEU A 365 17.62 2.12 -5.73
C LEU A 365 17.77 2.98 -7.00
N ASN A 366 17.66 2.37 -8.19
CA ASN A 366 17.74 3.11 -9.44
C ASN A 366 16.60 4.13 -9.56
N TYR A 367 15.39 3.80 -9.12
CA TYR A 367 14.28 4.75 -9.07
C TYR A 367 14.57 5.90 -8.09
N LEU A 368 15.00 5.59 -6.86
CA LEU A 368 15.36 6.59 -5.86
C LEU A 368 16.40 7.58 -6.41
N PHE A 369 17.48 7.10 -7.01
CA PHE A 369 18.57 7.93 -7.49
C PHE A 369 18.27 8.68 -8.79
N ASN A 370 17.63 8.02 -9.77
CA ASN A 370 17.49 8.61 -11.10
C ASN A 370 16.15 9.33 -11.33
N VAL A 371 15.15 9.08 -10.48
CA VAL A 371 13.81 9.66 -10.64
C VAL A 371 13.46 10.60 -9.47
N GLN A 372 13.70 10.18 -8.23
CA GLN A 372 13.24 10.92 -7.05
C GLN A 372 14.27 11.90 -6.48
N GLN A 373 15.57 11.56 -6.56
CA GLN A 373 16.64 12.40 -6.02
C GLN A 373 16.74 13.74 -6.75
N LYS A 374 16.80 14.83 -5.99
CA LYS A 374 17.01 16.19 -6.52
C LYS A 374 18.51 16.47 -6.76
N PRO A 375 18.83 17.48 -7.61
CA PRO A 375 20.24 17.79 -7.93
C PRO A 375 21.12 18.17 -6.74
N ASP A 376 20.54 18.68 -5.64
CA ASP A 376 21.24 19.02 -4.40
C ASP A 376 21.49 17.81 -3.49
N GLY A 377 21.02 16.62 -3.88
CA GLY A 377 21.12 15.38 -3.13
C GLY A 377 19.93 15.06 -2.23
N SER A 378 18.98 16.00 -2.07
CA SER A 378 17.78 15.78 -1.27
C SER A 378 16.74 14.92 -1.98
N PHE A 379 15.72 14.50 -1.20
CA PHE A 379 14.54 13.80 -1.69
C PHE A 379 13.28 14.59 -1.31
N PRO A 380 12.18 14.49 -2.06
CA PRO A 380 10.89 15.02 -1.61
C PRO A 380 10.36 14.15 -0.48
N GLN A 381 9.42 14.64 0.32
CA GLN A 381 8.69 13.83 1.31
C GLN A 381 8.07 12.59 0.64
N ASN A 382 7.40 12.79 -0.49
CA ASN A 382 6.92 11.73 -1.37
C ASN A 382 6.79 12.25 -2.80
N SER A 383 6.57 11.34 -3.74
CA SER A 383 6.36 11.69 -5.14
C SER A 383 5.32 10.78 -5.79
N TRP A 384 4.72 11.26 -6.87
CA TRP A 384 4.10 10.41 -7.86
C TRP A 384 5.13 9.45 -8.46
N LEU A 385 4.68 8.45 -9.20
CA LEU A 385 5.55 7.44 -9.83
C LEU A 385 6.57 8.05 -10.80
N ASP A 386 6.25 9.17 -11.43
CA ASP A 386 7.13 9.92 -12.34
C ASP A 386 8.16 10.82 -11.63
N GLY A 387 8.20 10.80 -10.31
CA GLY A 387 9.11 11.58 -9.48
C GLY A 387 8.63 12.99 -9.15
N ARG A 388 7.49 13.46 -9.67
CA ARG A 388 6.94 14.76 -9.29
C ARG A 388 6.59 14.77 -7.81
N PRO A 389 7.13 15.71 -7.02
CA PRO A 389 6.78 15.82 -5.60
C PRO A 389 5.28 16.04 -5.39
N PHE A 390 4.73 15.39 -4.36
CA PHE A 390 3.36 15.63 -3.93
C PHE A 390 3.34 16.47 -2.64
N TRP A 391 3.90 15.96 -1.54
CA TRP A 391 4.15 16.75 -0.34
C TRP A 391 5.59 17.25 -0.31
N GLY A 392 5.80 18.43 0.26
CA GLY A 392 7.05 19.18 0.10
C GLY A 392 7.96 19.23 1.31
N SER A 393 7.60 18.62 2.45
CA SER A 393 8.43 18.66 3.65
C SER A 393 9.71 17.83 3.48
N LEU A 394 10.78 18.25 4.15
CA LEU A 394 12.05 17.54 4.13
C LEU A 394 12.11 16.56 5.32
N GLN A 395 12.49 15.33 5.03
CA GLN A 395 12.75 14.29 6.02
C GLN A 395 14.18 13.75 5.82
N MET A 396 15.01 13.86 6.85
CA MET A 396 16.44 13.57 6.72
C MET A 396 16.76 12.07 6.68
N ASP A 397 15.88 11.22 7.22
CA ASP A 397 15.96 9.77 7.06
C ASP A 397 15.75 9.35 5.60
N GLU A 398 14.87 10.02 4.86
CA GLU A 398 14.63 9.76 3.44
C GLU A 398 15.82 10.11 2.55
N VAL A 399 16.65 11.05 2.96
CA VAL A 399 17.93 11.35 2.28
C VAL A 399 18.99 10.30 2.62
N SER A 400 18.90 9.70 3.79
CA SER A 400 19.93 8.81 4.35
C SER A 400 19.78 7.36 3.92
N TYR A 401 18.57 6.83 3.87
CA TYR A 401 18.31 5.44 3.51
C TYR A 401 18.82 5.02 2.11
N PRO A 402 18.75 5.84 1.06
CA PRO A 402 19.33 5.49 -0.23
C PRO A 402 20.85 5.28 -0.21
N LEU A 403 21.58 5.95 0.69
CA LEU A 403 23.02 5.76 0.87
C LEU A 403 23.34 4.39 1.49
N ILE A 404 22.52 3.99 2.47
CA ILE A 404 22.65 2.68 3.11
C ILE A 404 22.35 1.57 2.08
N LEU A 405 21.29 1.74 1.30
CA LEU A 405 20.89 0.78 0.26
C LEU A 405 21.96 0.66 -0.83
N ALA A 406 22.57 1.77 -1.25
CA ALA A 406 23.66 1.75 -2.23
C ALA A 406 24.85 0.91 -1.74
N TRP A 407 25.21 1.05 -0.47
CA TRP A 407 26.25 0.22 0.14
C TRP A 407 25.84 -1.27 0.18
N GLN A 408 24.65 -1.59 0.63
CA GLN A 408 24.14 -2.96 0.75
C GLN A 408 24.09 -3.69 -0.60
N LEU A 409 23.75 -2.98 -1.67
CA LEU A 409 23.68 -3.52 -3.03
C LEU A 409 25.03 -3.50 -3.76
N GLY A 410 26.09 -2.94 -3.15
CA GLY A 410 27.40 -2.84 -3.77
C GLY A 410 27.49 -1.82 -4.90
N ARG A 411 26.60 -0.82 -4.91
CA ARG A 411 26.58 0.29 -5.91
C ARG A 411 27.60 1.35 -5.50
N THR A 412 28.88 1.01 -5.72
CA THR A 412 30.04 1.78 -5.24
C THR A 412 30.89 2.37 -6.36
N ASP A 413 30.44 2.25 -7.61
CA ASP A 413 31.12 2.81 -8.78
C ASP A 413 31.15 4.35 -8.76
N SER A 414 32.09 4.93 -9.54
CA SER A 414 32.32 6.37 -9.55
C SER A 414 31.11 7.16 -10.05
N GLN A 415 30.33 6.64 -10.97
CA GLN A 415 29.13 7.30 -11.46
C GLN A 415 28.05 7.41 -10.37
N THR A 416 27.80 6.29 -9.67
CA THR A 416 26.88 6.27 -8.51
C THR A 416 27.39 7.20 -7.41
N TYR A 417 28.69 7.17 -7.13
CA TYR A 417 29.31 8.03 -6.14
C TYR A 417 29.14 9.51 -6.45
N ASP A 418 29.59 9.95 -7.63
CA ASP A 418 29.65 11.37 -7.97
C ASP A 418 28.25 12.00 -8.15
N LYS A 419 27.32 11.24 -8.77
CA LYS A 419 25.98 11.75 -9.08
C LYS A 419 25.00 11.69 -7.91
N HIS A 420 25.14 10.69 -7.04
CA HIS A 420 24.10 10.36 -6.08
C HIS A 420 24.59 10.37 -4.63
N VAL A 421 25.62 9.58 -4.32
CA VAL A 421 26.09 9.40 -2.95
C VAL A 421 26.70 10.67 -2.38
N LYS A 422 27.63 11.29 -3.11
CA LYS A 422 28.33 12.48 -2.65
C LYS A 422 27.40 13.70 -2.44
N PRO A 423 26.48 14.03 -3.35
CA PRO A 423 25.51 15.10 -3.12
C PRO A 423 24.62 14.85 -1.89
N ALA A 424 24.09 13.62 -1.72
CA ALA A 424 23.22 13.30 -0.59
C ALA A 424 23.97 13.34 0.75
N ALA A 425 25.17 12.76 0.83
CA ALA A 425 25.99 12.82 2.04
C ALA A 425 26.38 14.26 2.43
N ASN A 426 26.72 15.12 1.46
CA ASN A 426 26.97 16.53 1.69
C ASN A 426 25.70 17.28 2.13
N PHE A 427 24.54 16.89 1.59
CA PHE A 427 23.24 17.45 2.02
C PHE A 427 22.97 17.11 3.50
N ILE A 428 23.19 15.86 3.91
CA ILE A 428 23.05 15.44 5.31
C ILE A 428 23.97 16.25 6.22
N VAL A 429 25.26 16.35 5.90
CA VAL A 429 26.22 17.12 6.70
C VAL A 429 25.84 18.59 6.87
N LYS A 430 25.20 19.16 5.86
CA LYS A 430 24.80 20.57 5.86
C LYS A 430 23.52 20.84 6.65
N ASN A 431 22.57 19.92 6.65
CA ASN A 431 21.20 20.14 7.12
C ASN A 431 20.84 19.36 8.39
N GLY A 432 21.49 18.24 8.69
CA GLY A 432 21.28 17.44 9.90
C GLY A 432 22.03 17.99 11.13
N PRO A 433 21.86 17.39 12.31
CA PRO A 433 21.06 16.19 12.64
C PRO A 433 19.59 16.52 12.99
N GLU A 434 19.17 17.78 12.92
CA GLU A 434 17.78 18.18 13.07
C GLU A 434 17.03 17.90 11.77
N SER A 435 15.82 17.33 11.87
CA SER A 435 14.95 17.11 10.71
C SER A 435 13.73 18.01 10.76
N PRO A 436 13.33 18.67 9.64
CA PRO A 436 12.09 19.42 9.58
C PRO A 436 10.83 18.57 9.83
N GLN A 437 10.87 17.28 9.49
CA GLN A 437 9.91 16.27 9.92
C GLN A 437 10.66 14.98 10.28
N GLU A 438 10.22 14.33 11.34
CA GLU A 438 10.71 13.01 11.73
C GLU A 438 9.94 11.87 11.01
N ARG A 439 10.26 10.60 11.31
CA ARG A 439 9.72 9.41 10.60
C ARG A 439 8.18 9.31 10.51
N TRP A 440 7.45 10.00 11.40
CA TRP A 440 5.98 10.03 11.40
C TRP A 440 5.38 11.23 10.64
N GLU A 441 6.25 12.07 10.01
CA GLU A 441 5.87 13.16 9.09
C GLU A 441 5.15 14.33 9.74
N GLU A 442 5.34 14.54 11.03
CA GLU A 442 4.51 15.48 11.77
C GLU A 442 5.29 16.64 12.39
N GLN A 443 6.50 16.40 12.86
CA GLN A 443 7.19 17.38 13.72
C GLN A 443 8.68 17.50 13.43
N SER A 444 9.18 18.72 13.58
CA SER A 444 10.62 19.02 13.50
C SER A 444 11.33 18.73 14.81
N GLY A 445 12.63 18.42 14.73
CA GLY A 445 13.50 18.29 15.88
C GLY A 445 14.54 17.19 15.74
N TYR A 446 15.07 16.78 16.89
CA TYR A 446 16.09 15.76 17.05
C TYR A 446 15.44 14.43 17.40
N SER A 447 15.27 13.56 16.42
CA SER A 447 14.69 12.22 16.59
C SER A 447 15.79 11.16 16.59
N PRO A 448 15.82 10.23 17.57
CA PRO A 448 16.82 9.16 17.59
C PRO A 448 16.73 8.24 16.36
N SER A 449 15.55 8.06 15.79
CA SER A 449 15.33 7.29 14.56
C SER A 449 15.97 7.95 13.36
N THR A 450 15.69 9.23 13.13
CA THR A 450 16.22 9.99 11.99
C THR A 450 17.74 10.11 12.09
N ILE A 451 18.27 10.48 13.27
CA ILE A 451 19.71 10.61 13.50
C ILE A 451 20.43 9.27 13.30
N ALA A 452 19.80 8.15 13.65
CA ALA A 452 20.36 6.82 13.38
C ALA A 452 20.54 6.58 11.87
N ALA A 453 19.54 6.92 11.06
CA ALA A 453 19.62 6.80 9.61
C ALA A 453 20.73 7.70 9.02
N GLU A 454 20.84 8.95 9.50
CA GLU A 454 21.86 9.90 9.07
C GLU A 454 23.28 9.39 9.38
N ILE A 455 23.52 8.93 10.60
CA ILE A 455 24.81 8.36 11.02
C ILE A 455 25.19 7.16 10.15
N ALA A 456 24.28 6.20 9.99
CA ALA A 456 24.51 5.01 9.19
C ALA A 456 24.73 5.35 7.70
N GLY A 457 23.94 6.28 7.17
CA GLY A 457 24.07 6.78 5.80
C GLY A 457 25.45 7.44 5.55
N LEU A 458 25.91 8.29 6.47
CA LEU A 458 27.22 8.92 6.36
C LEU A 458 28.37 7.91 6.45
N ILE A 459 28.28 6.89 7.29
CA ILE A 459 29.32 5.83 7.39
C ILE A 459 29.35 5.00 6.10
N CYS A 460 28.19 4.60 5.56
CA CYS A 460 28.10 3.90 4.29
C CYS A 460 28.68 4.75 3.14
N ALA A 461 28.32 6.03 3.07
CA ALA A 461 28.83 6.97 2.08
C ALA A 461 30.35 7.18 2.22
N ALA A 462 30.88 7.27 3.44
CA ALA A 462 32.31 7.39 3.70
C ALA A 462 33.09 6.18 3.19
N LYS A 463 32.51 4.98 3.32
CA LYS A 463 33.13 3.76 2.78
C LYS A 463 33.12 3.75 1.25
N ILE A 464 32.03 4.22 0.63
CA ILE A 464 31.96 4.38 -0.84
C ILE A 464 32.97 5.44 -1.31
N ALA A 465 33.12 6.57 -0.56
CA ALA A 465 34.13 7.60 -0.86
C ALA A 465 35.57 7.03 -0.80
N GLN A 466 35.87 6.18 0.19
CA GLN A 466 37.15 5.48 0.26
C GLN A 466 37.44 4.66 -0.99
N MET A 467 36.45 3.93 -1.49
CA MET A 467 36.57 3.11 -2.71
C MET A 467 36.77 3.98 -3.96
N ASN A 468 36.31 5.22 -3.93
CA ASN A 468 36.48 6.21 -4.99
C ASN A 468 37.67 7.18 -4.74
N HIS A 469 38.55 6.85 -3.80
CA HIS A 469 39.78 7.60 -3.48
C HIS A 469 39.53 9.06 -3.01
N ASP A 470 38.33 9.36 -2.49
CA ASP A 470 37.99 10.68 -1.91
C ASP A 470 38.15 10.64 -0.38
N GLU A 471 39.42 10.70 0.08
CA GLU A 471 39.74 10.68 1.50
C GLU A 471 39.28 11.95 2.25
N ALA A 472 39.12 13.08 1.55
CA ALA A 472 38.62 14.31 2.16
C ALA A 472 37.15 14.17 2.57
N SER A 473 36.29 13.75 1.65
CA SER A 473 34.86 13.47 1.93
C SER A 473 34.71 12.36 2.96
N ARG A 474 35.46 11.27 2.81
CA ARG A 474 35.47 10.18 3.79
C ARG A 474 35.72 10.67 5.22
N THR A 475 36.81 11.44 5.40
CA THR A 475 37.21 11.95 6.73
C THR A 475 36.13 12.90 7.30
N GLN A 476 35.62 13.81 6.49
CA GLN A 476 34.58 14.75 6.90
C GLN A 476 33.31 13.98 7.38
N TRP A 477 32.81 13.03 6.59
CA TRP A 477 31.57 12.34 6.90
C TRP A 477 31.70 11.42 8.13
N LEU A 478 32.84 10.73 8.30
CA LEU A 478 33.09 9.96 9.51
C LEU A 478 33.17 10.84 10.76
N ASN A 479 33.86 12.00 10.68
CA ASN A 479 33.94 12.94 11.82
C ASN A 479 32.55 13.45 12.23
N VAL A 480 31.66 13.74 11.27
CA VAL A 480 30.28 14.15 11.55
C VAL A 480 29.48 13.00 12.15
N ALA A 481 29.56 11.80 11.59
CA ALA A 481 28.86 10.63 12.12
C ALA A 481 29.29 10.30 13.57
N ASP A 482 30.60 10.38 13.86
CA ASP A 482 31.12 10.17 15.21
C ASP A 482 30.69 11.25 16.18
N ASP A 483 30.73 12.54 15.77
CA ASP A 483 30.27 13.66 16.60
C ASP A 483 28.78 13.51 16.95
N TRP A 484 27.95 13.19 15.96
CA TRP A 484 26.52 12.98 16.18
C TRP A 484 26.22 11.76 17.04
N SER A 485 26.92 10.65 16.81
CA SER A 485 26.78 9.45 17.65
C SER A 485 27.15 9.72 19.11
N ASN A 486 28.18 10.55 19.37
CA ASN A 486 28.60 10.93 20.73
C ASN A 486 27.63 11.92 21.41
N LYS A 487 26.88 12.69 20.65
CA LYS A 487 25.92 13.69 21.16
C LYS A 487 24.48 13.20 21.21
N LEU A 488 24.17 12.12 20.54
CA LEU A 488 22.81 11.60 20.35
C LEU A 488 22.00 11.58 21.64
N GLU A 489 22.53 10.95 22.69
CA GLU A 489 21.85 10.84 23.97
C GLU A 489 21.66 12.21 24.64
N SER A 490 22.57 13.15 24.42
CA SER A 490 22.41 14.51 24.97
C SER A 490 21.26 15.30 24.33
N TRP A 491 20.85 14.91 23.12
CA TRP A 491 19.75 15.52 22.39
C TRP A 491 18.40 14.81 22.59
N THR A 492 18.43 13.50 22.87
CA THR A 492 17.22 12.67 22.73
C THR A 492 16.86 11.86 23.97
N VAL A 493 17.69 11.90 25.01
CA VAL A 493 17.51 11.12 26.24
C VAL A 493 17.22 11.99 27.44
N THR A 494 16.04 11.88 28.01
CA THR A 494 15.71 12.56 29.27
C THR A 494 16.28 11.81 30.48
N THR A 495 16.69 12.59 31.50
CA THR A 495 17.13 12.11 32.82
C THR A 495 16.23 12.60 33.97
N ASN A 496 15.19 13.36 33.64
CA ASN A 496 14.21 13.88 34.60
C ASN A 496 12.76 13.70 34.09
N GLY A 497 12.54 12.69 33.25
CA GLY A 497 11.23 12.39 32.70
C GLY A 497 10.32 11.63 33.68
N LYS A 498 9.08 11.39 33.25
CA LYS A 498 7.99 10.86 34.08
C LYS A 498 8.10 9.33 34.32
N TYR A 499 8.65 8.59 33.34
CA TYR A 499 8.49 7.14 33.32
C TYR A 499 9.66 6.36 33.92
N ALA A 500 10.87 6.89 33.80
CA ALA A 500 12.08 6.32 34.37
C ALA A 500 13.14 7.39 34.58
N ASP A 501 14.24 7.03 35.28
CA ASP A 501 15.37 7.94 35.53
C ASP A 501 16.17 8.28 34.25
N ARG A 502 16.04 7.46 33.18
CA ARG A 502 16.68 7.71 31.89
C ARG A 502 16.03 6.88 30.78
N TYR A 503 15.60 7.53 29.66
CA TYR A 503 15.03 6.86 28.50
C TYR A 503 15.02 7.77 27.27
N TYR A 504 14.99 7.19 26.05
CA TYR A 504 14.82 7.90 24.79
C TYR A 504 13.41 8.48 24.67
N LEU A 505 13.35 9.71 24.15
CA LEU A 505 12.12 10.38 23.74
C LEU A 505 11.84 10.11 22.26
N ARG A 506 10.60 10.33 21.80
CA ARG A 506 10.26 10.32 20.39
C ARG A 506 11.12 11.32 19.63
N LEU A 507 11.16 12.55 20.10
CA LEU A 507 12.01 13.62 19.62
C LEU A 507 12.11 14.75 20.68
N THR A 508 13.04 15.65 20.48
CA THR A 508 13.09 16.95 21.17
C THR A 508 13.13 18.06 20.15
N GLN A 509 12.40 19.16 20.41
CA GLN A 509 12.31 20.27 19.44
C GLN A 509 13.65 20.99 19.26
N HIS A 510 14.43 21.15 20.33
CA HIS A 510 15.68 21.92 20.32
C HIS A 510 16.89 21.13 20.88
N GLY A 511 16.83 19.81 20.92
CA GLY A 511 17.92 18.98 21.44
C GLY A 511 18.17 19.16 22.94
N GLN A 512 17.15 19.52 23.73
CA GLN A 512 17.24 19.77 25.17
C GLN A 512 16.29 18.85 25.98
N PRO A 513 16.55 17.55 26.06
CA PRO A 513 15.61 16.54 26.54
C PRO A 513 15.19 16.69 28.01
N ASN A 514 15.82 17.58 28.76
CA ASN A 514 15.53 17.84 30.17
C ASN A 514 14.87 19.21 30.42
N ALA A 515 14.64 19.99 29.38
CA ALA A 515 14.08 21.35 29.52
C ALA A 515 12.60 21.36 29.89
N GLY A 516 11.86 20.29 29.56
CA GLY A 516 10.40 20.25 29.78
C GLY A 516 9.66 21.18 28.81
N GLU A 517 10.13 21.22 27.58
CA GLU A 517 9.46 21.98 26.54
C GLU A 517 8.10 21.38 26.20
N VAL A 518 7.20 22.23 25.74
CA VAL A 518 5.85 21.83 25.41
C VAL A 518 5.75 21.60 23.92
N ILE A 519 5.24 20.43 23.54
CA ILE A 519 5.04 20.03 22.15
C ILE A 519 3.55 19.94 21.83
N ASN A 520 3.16 20.47 20.69
CA ASN A 520 1.80 20.31 20.16
C ASN A 520 1.78 19.12 19.22
N ILE A 521 1.11 18.03 19.63
CA ILE A 521 1.00 16.81 18.84
C ILE A 521 0.05 17.07 17.67
N ALA A 522 0.50 16.67 16.47
CA ALA A 522 -0.28 16.76 15.23
C ALA A 522 -1.61 16.02 15.34
N ASN A 523 -2.47 16.22 14.34
CA ASN A 523 -3.77 15.53 14.22
C ASN A 523 -4.66 15.67 15.48
N LYS A 524 -4.53 16.82 16.16
CA LYS A 524 -5.27 17.14 17.41
C LYS A 524 -4.95 16.25 18.61
N GLY A 525 -3.77 15.62 18.64
CA GLY A 525 -3.29 14.83 19.79
C GLY A 525 -3.06 15.63 21.08
N GLY A 526 -3.20 16.97 21.03
CA GLY A 526 -3.11 17.86 22.19
C GLY A 526 -1.70 18.41 22.44
N THR A 527 -1.56 19.07 23.58
CA THR A 527 -0.31 19.75 23.96
C THR A 527 0.26 19.12 25.23
N TRP A 528 1.51 18.67 25.15
CA TRP A 528 2.13 17.83 26.19
C TRP A 528 3.59 18.27 26.45
N ASP A 529 4.13 17.89 27.60
CA ASP A 529 5.55 17.95 27.86
C ASP A 529 6.26 16.90 26.96
N GLU A 530 7.28 17.31 26.18
CA GLU A 530 7.97 16.42 25.24
C GLU A 530 8.62 15.22 25.95
N ARG A 531 8.95 15.35 27.25
CA ARG A 531 9.49 14.24 28.08
C ARG A 531 8.49 13.12 28.33
N GLU A 532 7.21 13.37 28.07
CA GLU A 532 6.14 12.36 28.19
C GLU A 532 5.85 11.65 26.86
N ILE A 533 6.44 12.08 25.73
CA ILE A 533 6.16 11.49 24.41
C ILE A 533 7.25 10.48 24.05
N VAL A 534 6.84 9.23 23.93
CA VAL A 534 7.74 8.11 23.62
C VAL A 534 7.26 7.32 22.40
N ASP A 535 8.21 6.82 21.63
CA ASP A 535 8.02 5.86 20.55
C ASP A 535 9.14 4.80 20.56
N ALA A 536 9.09 3.85 19.63
CA ALA A 536 10.12 2.83 19.49
C ALA A 536 11.21 3.21 18.45
N GLY A 537 11.25 4.46 17.98
CA GLY A 537 12.15 4.90 16.91
C GLY A 537 13.64 4.71 17.21
N PHE A 538 14.06 4.73 18.48
CA PHE A 538 15.45 4.45 18.88
C PHE A 538 15.91 3.02 18.54
N LEU A 539 15.03 2.09 18.20
CA LEU A 539 15.41 0.75 17.74
C LEU A 539 16.16 0.77 16.41
N GLU A 540 16.03 1.86 15.63
CA GLU A 540 16.86 2.08 14.45
C GLU A 540 18.35 2.08 14.77
N LEU A 541 18.76 2.52 15.96
CA LEU A 541 20.15 2.45 16.43
C LEU A 541 20.68 1.03 16.47
N VAL A 542 19.82 0.08 16.82
CA VAL A 542 20.18 -1.36 16.85
C VAL A 542 20.12 -1.95 15.45
N ARG A 543 19.02 -1.70 14.73
CA ARG A 543 18.82 -2.23 13.38
C ARG A 543 19.93 -1.81 12.41
N LEU A 544 20.37 -0.55 12.50
CA LEU A 544 21.43 -0.01 11.66
C LEU A 544 22.87 -0.25 12.22
N GLY A 545 22.99 -0.91 13.38
CA GLY A 545 24.29 -1.34 13.92
C GLY A 545 25.10 -0.28 14.66
N ILE A 546 24.47 0.82 15.11
CA ILE A 546 25.11 1.93 15.84
C ILE A 546 25.26 1.62 17.33
N ARG A 547 24.25 0.96 17.91
CA ARG A 547 24.25 0.51 19.30
C ARG A 547 24.01 -1.00 19.37
N PRO A 548 24.64 -1.71 20.33
CA PRO A 548 24.34 -3.13 20.53
C PRO A 548 22.93 -3.32 21.09
N ALA A 549 22.30 -4.45 20.75
CA ALA A 549 20.93 -4.75 21.21
C ALA A 549 20.80 -4.81 22.74
N HIS A 550 21.87 -5.20 23.45
CA HIS A 550 21.94 -5.25 24.92
C HIS A 550 22.52 -3.97 25.55
N ASP A 551 22.43 -2.84 24.85
CA ASP A 551 22.73 -1.55 25.47
C ASP A 551 21.74 -1.28 26.64
N PRO A 552 22.21 -0.98 27.86
CA PRO A 552 21.33 -0.80 29.01
C PRO A 552 20.30 0.33 28.83
N LEU A 553 20.61 1.35 28.02
CA LEU A 553 19.68 2.43 27.74
C LEU A 553 18.59 2.02 26.73
N ILE A 554 18.96 1.22 25.72
CA ILE A 554 18.00 0.61 24.78
C ILE A 554 17.03 -0.27 25.58
N GLU A 555 17.52 -1.20 26.41
CA GLU A 555 16.68 -2.11 27.19
C GLU A 555 15.76 -1.36 28.17
N LYS A 556 16.27 -0.31 28.82
CA LYS A 556 15.47 0.53 29.72
C LYS A 556 14.38 1.29 28.97
N SER A 557 14.71 1.88 27.81
CA SER A 557 13.76 2.62 26.98
C SER A 557 12.66 1.71 26.42
N LEU A 558 13.00 0.46 26.06
CA LEU A 558 12.02 -0.54 25.69
C LEU A 558 11.01 -0.84 26.81
N GLY A 559 11.48 -0.93 28.05
CA GLY A 559 10.60 -1.10 29.22
C GLY A 559 9.60 0.07 29.36
N VAL A 560 10.04 1.30 29.08
CA VAL A 560 9.17 2.47 29.06
C VAL A 560 8.15 2.39 27.92
N VAL A 561 8.60 2.12 26.71
CA VAL A 561 7.74 1.96 25.52
C VAL A 561 6.68 0.87 25.73
N ASP A 562 7.10 -0.29 26.23
CA ASP A 562 6.19 -1.41 26.50
C ASP A 562 5.17 -1.10 27.62
N THR A 563 5.48 -0.16 28.53
CA THR A 563 4.55 0.29 29.56
C THR A 563 3.56 1.34 29.03
N VAL A 564 3.99 2.21 28.12
CA VAL A 564 3.23 3.41 27.73
C VAL A 564 2.40 3.20 26.47
N ILE A 565 2.93 2.50 25.45
CA ILE A 565 2.28 2.44 24.13
C ILE A 565 2.04 1.01 23.61
N LYS A 566 2.36 -0.03 24.39
CA LYS A 566 2.01 -1.42 24.02
C LYS A 566 0.58 -1.76 24.43
N VAL A 567 -0.12 -2.48 23.55
CA VAL A 567 -1.42 -3.10 23.82
C VAL A 567 -1.35 -4.59 23.52
N ASP A 568 -1.76 -5.42 24.47
CA ASP A 568 -1.91 -6.85 24.26
C ASP A 568 -3.30 -7.14 23.70
N THR A 569 -3.36 -7.55 22.42
CA THR A 569 -4.59 -7.94 21.74
C THR A 569 -4.75 -9.46 21.71
N PRO A 570 -5.92 -10.01 21.34
CA PRO A 570 -6.09 -11.45 21.10
C PRO A 570 -5.13 -12.02 20.04
N ASN A 571 -4.67 -11.16 19.11
CA ASN A 571 -3.77 -11.52 18.03
C ASN A 571 -2.29 -11.42 18.42
N GLY A 572 -1.96 -10.77 19.53
CA GLY A 572 -0.61 -10.59 20.06
C GLY A 572 -0.33 -9.15 20.48
N PRO A 573 0.93 -8.87 20.93
CA PRO A 573 1.32 -7.53 21.33
C PRO A 573 1.44 -6.62 20.09
N VAL A 574 0.99 -5.39 20.22
CA VAL A 574 1.09 -4.36 19.16
C VAL A 574 1.23 -2.98 19.81
N TRP A 575 1.78 -2.01 19.09
CA TRP A 575 2.15 -0.70 19.63
C TRP A 575 1.48 0.43 18.86
N TYR A 576 1.17 1.54 19.57
CA TYR A 576 0.92 2.82 18.92
C TYR A 576 2.22 3.37 18.31
N ARG A 577 2.13 4.29 17.33
CA ARG A 577 3.31 5.03 16.84
C ARG A 577 4.01 5.73 18.00
N TYR A 578 3.23 6.45 18.79
CA TYR A 578 3.62 7.13 20.03
C TYR A 578 2.35 7.42 20.86
N ASN A 579 2.51 7.78 22.12
CA ASN A 579 1.36 8.15 22.95
C ASN A 579 0.80 9.53 22.54
N HIS A 580 -0.53 9.67 22.67
CA HIS A 580 -1.32 10.84 22.23
C HIS A 580 -1.37 11.06 20.71
N ASP A 581 -1.02 10.07 19.92
CA ASP A 581 -1.20 10.10 18.48
C ASP A 581 -2.66 10.35 18.10
N GLY A 582 -2.88 11.22 17.11
CA GLY A 582 -4.21 11.53 16.58
C GLY A 582 -4.49 10.93 15.19
N TYR A 583 -3.54 10.18 14.60
CA TYR A 583 -3.71 9.63 13.26
C TYR A 583 -4.35 8.23 13.28
N GLY A 584 -5.61 8.17 12.89
CA GLY A 584 -6.39 6.95 12.83
C GLY A 584 -7.89 7.25 12.84
N GLU A 585 -8.71 6.22 12.76
CA GLU A 585 -10.17 6.37 12.80
C GLU A 585 -10.64 7.09 14.06
N GLN A 586 -11.69 7.90 13.89
CA GLN A 586 -12.34 8.61 14.98
C GLN A 586 -12.91 7.67 16.03
N ALA A 587 -13.24 8.21 17.19
CA ALA A 587 -13.73 7.40 18.32
C ALA A 587 -15.07 6.69 18.03
N ASP A 588 -15.87 7.23 17.13
CA ASP A 588 -17.15 6.70 16.67
C ASP A 588 -17.03 5.75 15.46
N GLY A 589 -15.81 5.53 14.95
CA GLY A 589 -15.51 4.62 13.84
C GLY A 589 -15.55 5.26 12.45
N HIS A 590 -15.84 6.57 12.35
CA HIS A 590 -15.63 7.28 11.10
C HIS A 590 -14.15 7.38 10.72
N GLY A 591 -13.89 7.53 9.43
CA GLY A 591 -12.55 7.70 8.88
C GLY A 591 -11.83 8.91 9.48
N TYR A 592 -10.51 8.91 9.42
CA TYR A 592 -9.69 10.06 9.77
C TYR A 592 -9.99 11.22 8.81
N ASN A 593 -10.26 12.37 9.39
CA ASN A 593 -10.51 13.62 8.66
C ASN A 593 -9.82 14.79 9.41
N GLU A 594 -8.48 14.82 9.43
CA GLU A 594 -7.66 15.74 10.24
C GLU A 594 -7.99 15.70 11.75
N VAL A 595 -8.87 14.81 12.14
CA VAL A 595 -9.27 14.48 13.50
C VAL A 595 -9.39 12.98 13.61
N GLY A 596 -8.74 12.39 14.59
CA GLY A 596 -8.82 10.95 14.81
C GLY A 596 -8.30 10.54 16.18
N VAL A 597 -8.14 9.27 16.34
CA VAL A 597 -7.49 8.64 17.51
C VAL A 597 -6.41 7.73 16.99
N GLY A 598 -5.20 7.80 17.53
CA GLY A 598 -4.10 6.92 17.14
C GLY A 598 -4.50 5.46 17.30
N ARG A 599 -4.26 4.65 16.27
CA ARG A 599 -4.49 3.20 16.28
C ARG A 599 -3.17 2.44 16.35
N LEU A 600 -3.27 1.14 16.56
CA LEU A 600 -2.11 0.26 16.71
C LEU A 600 -1.50 -0.07 15.34
N TRP A 601 -0.18 -0.05 15.23
CA TRP A 601 0.53 -0.22 13.96
C TRP A 601 1.20 -1.59 13.85
N VAL A 602 0.79 -2.35 12.84
CA VAL A 602 1.26 -3.73 12.63
C VAL A 602 2.75 -3.80 12.31
N LEU A 603 3.28 -2.81 11.56
CA LEU A 603 4.72 -2.78 11.24
C LEU A 603 5.61 -2.73 12.49
N LEU A 604 5.16 -2.08 13.60
CA LEU A 604 5.91 -2.00 14.84
C LEU A 604 6.06 -3.36 15.55
N VAL A 605 5.14 -4.29 15.30
CA VAL A 605 5.28 -5.68 15.74
C VAL A 605 6.51 -6.32 15.08
N GLY A 606 6.70 -6.07 13.79
CA GLY A 606 7.86 -6.57 13.05
C GLY A 606 9.17 -5.92 13.52
N GLU A 607 9.20 -4.59 13.73
CA GLU A 607 10.40 -3.91 14.28
C GLU A 607 10.79 -4.48 15.65
N ARG A 608 9.82 -4.79 16.52
CA ARG A 608 10.07 -5.46 17.80
C ARG A 608 10.57 -6.89 17.62
N GLY A 609 10.07 -7.60 16.61
CA GLY A 609 10.55 -8.94 16.23
C GLY A 609 12.00 -8.92 15.73
N GLU A 610 12.38 -7.94 14.92
CA GLU A 610 13.77 -7.73 14.49
C GLU A 610 14.70 -7.44 15.68
N TYR A 611 14.25 -6.61 16.62
CA TYR A 611 15.01 -6.42 17.85
C TYR A 611 15.15 -7.72 18.65
N ALA A 612 14.13 -8.57 18.72
CA ALA A 612 14.22 -9.88 19.38
C ALA A 612 15.29 -10.75 18.72
N VAL A 613 15.35 -10.80 17.38
CA VAL A 613 16.42 -11.50 16.64
C VAL A 613 17.79 -10.91 16.99
N ALA A 614 17.94 -9.57 16.93
CA ALA A 614 19.20 -8.88 17.20
C ALA A 614 19.72 -9.12 18.63
N SER A 615 18.80 -9.27 19.60
CA SER A 615 19.11 -9.54 21.01
C SER A 615 19.16 -11.04 21.36
N GLY A 616 19.02 -11.93 20.37
CA GLY A 616 19.01 -13.38 20.60
C GLY A 616 17.78 -13.91 21.33
N GLN A 617 16.69 -13.13 21.36
CA GLN A 617 15.39 -13.53 21.90
C GLN A 617 14.56 -14.23 20.81
N ASP A 618 13.51 -14.94 21.23
CA ASP A 618 12.60 -15.64 20.33
C ASP A 618 11.69 -14.66 19.55
N PRO A 619 11.76 -14.58 18.21
CA PRO A 619 10.90 -13.74 17.39
C PRO A 619 9.50 -14.31 17.12
N THR A 620 9.24 -15.58 17.50
CA THR A 620 7.98 -16.29 17.24
C THR A 620 6.73 -15.52 17.66
N PRO A 621 6.65 -14.89 18.85
CA PRO A 621 5.46 -14.14 19.24
C PRO A 621 5.09 -12.99 18.31
N TYR A 622 6.09 -12.37 17.67
CA TYR A 622 5.89 -11.25 16.75
C TYR A 622 5.46 -11.73 15.35
N LEU A 623 6.06 -12.79 14.84
CA LEU A 623 5.63 -13.43 13.59
C LEU A 623 4.20 -13.97 13.70
N ASP A 624 3.88 -14.67 14.81
CA ASP A 624 2.53 -15.17 15.08
C ASP A 624 1.52 -14.01 15.19
N GLY A 625 1.93 -12.91 15.83
CA GLY A 625 1.11 -11.73 15.97
C GLY A 625 0.78 -11.10 14.62
N MET A 626 1.78 -10.82 13.81
CA MET A 626 1.57 -10.24 12.48
C MET A 626 0.72 -11.15 11.59
N GLN A 627 0.97 -12.46 11.59
CA GLN A 627 0.18 -13.42 10.82
C GLN A 627 -1.30 -13.45 11.25
N LYS A 628 -1.59 -13.32 12.54
CA LYS A 628 -2.97 -13.28 13.06
C LYS A 628 -3.67 -11.94 12.82
N MET A 629 -2.91 -10.85 12.67
CA MET A 629 -3.44 -9.51 12.33
C MET A 629 -3.69 -9.36 10.83
N ALA A 630 -3.16 -10.26 9.99
CA ALA A 630 -3.51 -10.32 8.59
C ALA A 630 -4.97 -10.75 8.43
N ASN A 631 -5.68 -10.20 7.44
CA ASN A 631 -7.05 -10.61 7.14
C ASN A 631 -7.09 -11.97 6.41
N ALA A 632 -8.29 -12.45 6.07
CA ALA A 632 -8.48 -13.75 5.45
C ALA A 632 -7.80 -13.91 4.07
N GLY A 633 -7.48 -12.82 3.38
CA GLY A 633 -6.68 -12.80 2.16
C GLY A 633 -5.18 -12.66 2.41
N HIS A 634 -4.72 -12.76 3.66
CA HIS A 634 -3.35 -12.54 4.09
C HIS A 634 -2.82 -11.10 3.89
N MET A 635 -3.70 -10.12 3.77
CA MET A 635 -3.30 -8.72 3.64
C MET A 635 -2.92 -8.16 5.01
N LEU A 636 -1.72 -7.60 5.10
CA LEU A 636 -1.19 -6.94 6.30
C LEU A 636 -1.44 -5.44 6.21
N GLY A 637 -2.22 -4.92 7.13
CA GLY A 637 -2.61 -3.51 7.15
C GLY A 637 -1.59 -2.58 7.83
N GLU A 638 -1.86 -1.30 7.70
CA GLU A 638 -1.20 -0.23 8.44
C GLU A 638 -1.60 -0.29 9.91
N GLN A 639 -2.92 -0.25 10.17
CA GLN A 639 -3.47 -0.10 11.51
C GLN A 639 -4.46 -1.23 11.85
N VAL A 640 -4.50 -1.56 13.14
CA VAL A 640 -5.52 -2.44 13.72
C VAL A 640 -6.24 -1.75 14.86
N TRP A 641 -7.49 -2.15 15.11
CA TRP A 641 -8.34 -1.59 16.15
C TRP A 641 -7.77 -1.88 17.54
N ASP A 642 -7.84 -0.89 18.42
CA ASP A 642 -7.09 -0.85 19.70
C ASP A 642 -7.95 -1.13 20.94
N ARG A 643 -9.29 -1.14 20.83
CA ARG A 643 -10.21 -1.18 21.99
C ARG A 643 -11.25 -2.28 21.87
N LYS A 644 -11.72 -2.74 23.04
CA LYS A 644 -12.82 -3.72 23.14
C LYS A 644 -14.20 -3.08 22.99
N ASP A 645 -14.34 -1.82 23.38
CA ASP A 645 -15.56 -1.03 23.24
C ASP A 645 -15.62 -0.37 21.85
N SER A 646 -15.97 -1.17 20.88
CA SER A 646 -16.12 -0.71 19.50
C SER A 646 -17.49 -0.05 19.26
N PRO A 647 -17.58 1.05 18.51
CA PRO A 647 -18.83 1.63 18.07
C PRO A 647 -19.63 0.69 17.15
N ASP A 648 -18.93 -0.17 16.40
CA ASP A 648 -19.48 -1.23 15.58
C ASP A 648 -18.70 -2.54 15.79
N PRO A 649 -19.18 -3.45 16.66
CA PRO A 649 -18.49 -4.71 16.97
C PRO A 649 -18.40 -5.70 15.80
N ILE A 650 -19.11 -5.46 14.70
CA ILE A 650 -19.01 -6.29 13.49
C ILE A 650 -17.84 -5.79 12.62
N ARG A 651 -17.72 -4.48 12.49
CA ARG A 651 -16.68 -3.83 11.66
C ARG A 651 -15.34 -3.73 12.40
N PHE A 652 -15.34 -3.43 13.69
CA PHE A 652 -14.14 -3.15 14.47
C PHE A 652 -13.97 -4.11 15.63
N GLN A 653 -13.03 -5.03 15.52
CA GLN A 653 -12.64 -5.93 16.59
C GLN A 653 -11.18 -5.67 16.97
N ILE A 654 -10.88 -5.74 18.28
CA ILE A 654 -9.52 -5.46 18.76
C ILE A 654 -8.48 -6.40 18.12
N GLY A 655 -7.47 -5.81 17.48
CA GLY A 655 -6.43 -6.52 16.74
C GLY A 655 -6.79 -6.87 15.30
N GLU A 656 -7.98 -6.49 14.80
CA GLU A 656 -8.40 -6.60 13.40
C GLU A 656 -8.14 -5.30 12.64
N GLY A 657 -7.99 -5.39 11.30
CA GLY A 657 -7.71 -4.25 10.44
C GLY A 657 -8.79 -3.17 10.48
N THR A 658 -8.38 -1.93 10.36
CA THR A 658 -9.21 -0.73 10.28
C THR A 658 -9.48 -0.32 8.82
N GLY A 659 -10.15 0.80 8.57
CA GLY A 659 -10.33 1.39 7.23
C GLY A 659 -9.09 2.10 6.67
N SER A 660 -7.95 2.04 7.37
CA SER A 660 -6.66 2.52 6.90
C SER A 660 -6.10 1.65 5.75
N ALA A 661 -4.90 1.95 5.27
CA ALA A 661 -4.28 1.23 4.17
C ALA A 661 -4.08 -0.27 4.48
N THR A 662 -4.76 -1.14 3.75
CA THR A 662 -4.57 -2.59 3.79
C THR A 662 -4.63 -3.15 2.35
N PRO A 663 -3.53 -3.78 1.83
CA PRO A 663 -2.24 -3.96 2.50
C PRO A 663 -1.40 -2.67 2.53
N LEU A 664 -0.54 -2.53 3.54
CA LEU A 664 0.55 -1.58 3.53
C LEU A 664 1.84 -2.29 3.08
N ASN A 665 2.49 -1.74 2.07
CA ASN A 665 3.69 -2.33 1.47
C ASN A 665 4.83 -2.46 2.49
N TRP A 666 5.04 -1.44 3.34
CA TRP A 666 6.02 -1.49 4.43
C TRP A 666 5.70 -2.59 5.45
N THR A 667 4.43 -2.79 5.83
CA THR A 667 4.08 -3.89 6.77
C THR A 667 4.36 -5.26 6.15
N CYS A 668 4.08 -5.44 4.85
CA CYS A 668 4.44 -6.66 4.13
C CYS A 668 5.96 -6.87 4.12
N ALA A 669 6.74 -5.82 3.83
CA ALA A 669 8.20 -5.84 3.86
C ALA A 669 8.74 -6.20 5.25
N GLN A 670 8.14 -5.66 6.29
CA GLN A 670 8.50 -5.92 7.68
C GLN A 670 8.31 -7.39 8.05
N PHE A 671 7.19 -8.01 7.63
CA PHE A 671 6.95 -9.44 7.85
C PHE A 671 7.98 -10.30 7.10
N VAL A 672 8.23 -9.99 5.82
CA VAL A 672 9.20 -10.72 4.98
C VAL A 672 10.60 -10.67 5.58
N ARG A 673 11.08 -9.49 5.99
CA ARG A 673 12.39 -9.34 6.62
C ARG A 673 12.49 -10.12 7.93
N LEU A 674 11.47 -9.99 8.78
CA LEU A 674 11.44 -10.69 10.06
C LEU A 674 11.45 -12.21 9.88
N ALA A 675 10.69 -12.75 8.92
CA ALA A 675 10.67 -14.18 8.63
C ALA A 675 12.05 -14.69 8.18
N VAL A 676 12.72 -13.94 7.31
CA VAL A 676 14.11 -14.27 6.88
C VAL A 676 15.10 -14.08 8.02
N ALA A 677 15.00 -13.01 8.81
CA ALA A 677 15.88 -12.76 9.94
C ALA A 677 15.78 -13.85 11.02
N ALA A 678 14.58 -14.34 11.28
CA ALA A 678 14.33 -15.45 12.23
C ALA A 678 15.02 -16.75 11.77
N GLU A 679 14.97 -17.06 10.48
CA GLU A 679 15.63 -18.23 9.89
C GLU A 679 17.16 -18.08 9.92
N GLU A 680 17.68 -16.89 9.52
CA GLU A 680 19.13 -16.62 9.50
C GLU A 680 19.70 -16.30 10.88
N LYS A 681 18.88 -16.06 11.89
CA LYS A 681 19.26 -15.65 13.26
C LYS A 681 20.13 -14.38 13.28
N ARG A 682 19.89 -13.49 12.34
CA ARG A 682 20.53 -12.17 12.20
C ARG A 682 19.65 -11.26 11.36
N LEU A 683 19.88 -9.97 11.43
CA LEU A 683 19.24 -8.99 10.54
C LEU A 683 20.05 -8.91 9.23
N PRO A 684 19.49 -9.35 8.10
CA PRO A 684 20.21 -9.34 6.82
C PRO A 684 20.49 -7.92 6.28
N GLU A 685 19.69 -6.95 6.68
CA GLU A 685 19.78 -5.55 6.25
C GLU A 685 20.72 -4.69 7.11
N THR A 686 21.22 -5.17 8.24
CA THR A 686 22.17 -4.39 9.07
C THR A 686 23.47 -4.16 8.30
N PRO A 687 23.91 -2.89 8.08
CA PRO A 687 25.13 -2.62 7.33
C PRO A 687 26.37 -3.01 8.12
N ALA A 688 27.08 -4.06 7.69
CA ALA A 688 28.26 -4.55 8.38
C ALA A 688 29.33 -3.45 8.61
N VAL A 689 29.47 -2.51 7.66
CA VAL A 689 30.43 -1.41 7.76
C VAL A 689 30.14 -0.48 8.96
N VAL A 690 28.87 -0.30 9.32
CA VAL A 690 28.47 0.51 10.48
C VAL A 690 28.80 -0.22 11.77
N VAL A 691 28.49 -1.50 11.85
CA VAL A 691 28.84 -2.36 13.00
C VAL A 691 30.36 -2.38 13.22
N GLU A 692 31.14 -2.60 12.16
CA GLU A 692 32.60 -2.62 12.22
C GLU A 692 33.17 -1.28 12.69
N HIS A 693 32.62 -0.16 12.21
CA HIS A 693 33.05 1.18 12.59
C HIS A 693 32.92 1.39 14.10
N PHE A 694 31.73 1.14 14.67
CA PHE A 694 31.49 1.34 16.11
C PHE A 694 32.20 0.32 17.00
N GLN A 695 32.44 -0.90 16.54
CA GLN A 695 33.29 -1.86 17.26
C GLN A 695 34.74 -1.39 17.34
N GLN A 696 35.29 -0.75 16.29
CA GLN A 696 36.63 -0.18 16.29
C GLN A 696 36.75 1.03 17.21
N VAL A 697 35.77 1.95 17.16
CA VAL A 697 35.71 3.12 18.04
C VAL A 697 35.69 2.69 19.52
N HIS A 698 34.88 1.68 19.85
CA HIS A 698 34.77 1.17 21.22
C HIS A 698 36.09 0.51 21.70
N LYS A 699 36.77 -0.26 20.84
CA LYS A 699 38.11 -0.82 21.18
C LYS A 699 39.14 0.28 21.38
N ALA A 700 39.15 1.32 20.55
CA ALA A 700 40.09 2.43 20.69
C ALA A 700 39.90 3.19 22.00
N SER A 701 38.65 3.44 22.42
CA SER A 701 38.34 4.10 23.69
C SER A 701 38.78 3.31 24.93
N LEU A 702 38.85 1.97 24.85
CA LEU A 702 39.31 1.10 25.93
C LEU A 702 40.86 1.01 25.99
N THR A 703 41.55 1.40 24.92
CA THR A 703 43.02 1.29 24.83
C THR A 703 43.73 2.61 25.10
N GLU A 704 43.07 3.76 25.11
CA GLU A 704 43.64 5.03 25.56
C GLU A 704 43.81 5.02 27.09
N PRO A 705 45.05 5.15 27.63
CA PRO A 705 45.25 5.26 29.06
C PRO A 705 44.64 6.57 29.55
N ALA A 706 43.82 6.50 30.63
CA ALA A 706 43.34 7.65 31.34
C ALA A 706 44.50 8.62 31.60
N GLN A 707 44.54 9.80 30.99
CA GLN A 707 45.52 10.82 31.31
C GLN A 707 45.38 11.18 32.77
N ALA A 708 46.32 10.66 33.58
CA ALA A 708 46.43 10.98 35.00
C ALA A 708 46.65 12.48 35.16
N GLY A 709 45.63 13.17 35.66
CA GLY A 709 45.69 14.58 36.02
C GLY A 709 46.80 14.82 37.01
N VAL A 710 47.92 15.39 36.55
CA VAL A 710 49.00 15.87 37.42
C VAL A 710 48.50 17.07 38.17
N ALA A 711 48.06 16.85 39.41
CA ALA A 711 47.80 17.91 40.38
C ALA A 711 49.10 18.59 40.73
N ARG A 712 49.37 19.76 40.16
CA ARG A 712 50.40 20.68 40.64
C ARG A 712 49.99 21.20 42.03
N ARG A 713 50.63 20.67 43.05
CA ARG A 713 50.70 21.31 44.38
C ARG A 713 51.52 22.60 44.22
N THR A 714 50.92 23.74 44.33
CA THR A 714 51.63 24.99 44.65
C THR A 714 51.60 25.16 46.16
N THR A 715 52.78 25.01 46.76
CA THR A 715 53.11 25.54 48.09
C THR A 715 53.47 27.02 47.90
N HIS A 716 52.69 27.91 48.46
CA HIS A 716 53.09 29.01 49.39
C HIS A 716 51.83 29.75 49.89
#